data_5ec3b6e51decf074e9b8dc4f2f04e8cf
#
_entry.id   5ec3b6e51decf074e9b8dc4f2f04e8cf
#
_cell.length_a   1.000
_cell.length_b   1.000
_cell.length_c   1.000
_cell.angle_alpha   90.00
_cell.angle_beta   90.00
_cell.angle_gamma   90.00
#
_symmetry.space_group_name_H-M   'P 1'
#
loop_
_entity.id
_entity.type
_entity.pdbx_description
1 polymer ?
#
loop_
_entity_poly.entity_id
_entity_poly.type
_entity_poly.pdbx_seq_one_letter_code
_entity_poly.pdbx_strand_id
1 'polypeptide(L)'
;MTDSPTWVTALTDPGNTNADRVGAKAAHLSELAAAGLPIPSAFVIDVDAFATHLPGASPAVTPPVPEISLALAQQLQQAFDQLARHPDDAIAVRSSALGEDGTSHSFAGQHATYYYITEADLEAAVVNCWLSLWSPAALAYREQHSADAGAFGMAVILQRMVQAESSGVCFTQDPTGQYPDHALVEATWGLGAALVDGRVSPDRFFVDNAGAVSTRRIGRKRFKVAENLDNGSGNRLDHVPAQQQTEPALTGAQLTRVVDLARQAAQYYDKPQDVEWAFERGELFLLQSRPITTRLDSRPETEVAGQWVLFKPVIENFHEPLTPMTVDLFRRALPPFGGFIDGRYYLNFNKLKKLLPFRLKDAELAELLLLRGAAPKAALDWLRLPGYLAAFILAYLSTGITWHRTARLTTTSLWRFAKLAEQVKSDGTQDAVAAMQRLVLGAHPMEPIGHRIFQSNVSAGRYFILLEVLKRFLNKFAPGFDIGLLDQACTGHEDMLSRQMVEGVRSLAELANDDPELEALLTREPTSEIALRVAELPDSHSFIIALEEFLAAFGHRGVKELELMAPRWREDTMAVLTMARNYLGFNVAKRSTESYGMRLAALDKLHQAIPRKWQRWIADYLIERIRYYVTLRENTRHFHTLAFDVLRYKLKQKQQVLLCLLYT
;
A
#
# COMPACT_ATOMS: atom_id res chain seq x y z
N MET A 1 32.75 40.31 -20.90
CA MET A 1 32.47 38.86 -20.70
C MET A 1 31.53 38.81 -19.54
N THR A 2 30.24 38.63 -19.77
CA THR A 2 29.27 38.41 -18.71
C THR A 2 29.54 37.00 -18.22
N ASP A 3 29.91 36.84 -16.93
CA ASP A 3 30.07 35.52 -16.31
C ASP A 3 28.80 34.71 -16.57
N SER A 4 28.96 33.56 -17.19
CA SER A 4 27.85 32.60 -17.37
C SER A 4 27.35 32.18 -15.98
N PRO A 5 26.03 32.13 -15.74
CA PRO A 5 25.52 31.78 -14.43
C PRO A 5 25.97 30.38 -14.05
N THR A 6 26.36 30.21 -12.80
CA THR A 6 26.74 28.90 -12.24
C THR A 6 25.51 28.26 -11.58
N TRP A 7 24.91 27.27 -12.23
CA TRP A 7 23.72 26.56 -11.74
C TRP A 7 24.02 25.22 -11.05
N VAL A 8 25.21 24.65 -11.35
CA VAL A 8 25.61 23.35 -10.85
C VAL A 8 26.75 23.49 -9.85
N THR A 9 26.52 23.14 -8.61
CA THR A 9 27.49 23.26 -7.51
C THR A 9 27.66 21.94 -6.76
N ALA A 10 28.84 21.70 -6.16
CA ALA A 10 29.05 20.52 -5.35
C ALA A 10 28.08 20.50 -4.16
N LEU A 11 27.56 19.32 -3.76
CA LEU A 11 26.64 19.16 -2.63
C LEU A 11 27.18 19.83 -1.35
N THR A 12 28.49 19.80 -1.15
CA THR A 12 29.19 20.40 0.00
C THR A 12 29.35 21.92 -0.06
N ASP A 13 28.87 22.56 -1.11
CA ASP A 13 28.86 24.02 -1.19
C ASP A 13 27.95 24.60 -0.09
N PRO A 14 28.40 25.58 0.70
CA PRO A 14 27.61 26.17 1.79
C PRO A 14 26.27 26.75 1.36
N GLY A 15 26.15 27.19 0.11
CA GLY A 15 24.89 27.70 -0.47
C GLY A 15 23.81 26.65 -0.63
N ASN A 16 24.16 25.37 -0.64
CA ASN A 16 23.25 24.25 -0.81
C ASN A 16 22.54 23.82 0.49
N THR A 17 22.74 24.48 1.60
CA THR A 17 21.94 24.34 2.83
C THR A 17 20.65 25.18 2.79
N ASN A 18 20.49 26.05 1.79
CA ASN A 18 19.28 26.86 1.62
C ASN A 18 18.21 26.11 0.84
N ALA A 19 17.19 25.63 1.54
CA ALA A 19 16.09 24.87 0.95
C ALA A 19 15.28 25.66 -0.10
N ASP A 20 15.23 26.99 -0.02
CA ASP A 20 14.55 27.83 -1.02
C ASP A 20 15.31 27.89 -2.36
N ARG A 21 16.60 27.50 -2.35
CA ARG A 21 17.45 27.46 -3.55
C ARG A 21 17.56 26.06 -4.14
N VAL A 22 17.66 25.03 -3.28
CA VAL A 22 18.00 23.67 -3.73
C VAL A 22 16.94 22.62 -3.36
N GLY A 23 15.82 23.01 -2.77
CA GLY A 23 14.82 22.10 -2.23
C GLY A 23 15.27 21.42 -0.94
N ALA A 24 14.33 20.94 -0.14
CA ALA A 24 14.62 20.40 1.19
C ALA A 24 15.47 19.13 1.13
N LYS A 25 15.29 18.27 0.13
CA LYS A 25 16.04 17.03 -0.02
C LYS A 25 17.54 17.28 -0.21
N ALA A 26 17.90 18.20 -1.10
CA ALA A 26 19.30 18.56 -1.32
C ALA A 26 19.89 19.31 -0.12
N ALA A 27 19.12 20.23 0.48
CA ALA A 27 19.54 20.97 1.65
C ALA A 27 19.88 20.02 2.83
N HIS A 28 19.00 19.08 3.15
CA HIS A 28 19.25 18.09 4.21
C HIS A 28 20.48 17.22 3.92
N LEU A 29 20.68 16.78 2.68
CA LEU A 29 21.87 16.02 2.31
C LEU A 29 23.14 16.86 2.44
N SER A 30 23.09 18.14 2.05
CA SER A 30 24.21 19.07 2.18
C SER A 30 24.59 19.32 3.66
N GLU A 31 23.59 19.53 4.52
CA GLU A 31 23.77 19.70 5.97
C GLU A 31 24.44 18.46 6.61
N LEU A 32 23.92 17.26 6.29
CA LEU A 32 24.46 16.01 6.82
C LEU A 32 25.86 15.70 6.28
N ALA A 33 26.14 16.05 5.02
CA ALA A 33 27.50 15.94 4.45
C ALA A 33 28.48 16.86 5.17
N ALA A 34 28.07 18.12 5.45
CA ALA A 34 28.86 19.06 6.24
C ALA A 34 29.08 18.61 7.69
N ALA A 35 28.13 17.85 8.26
CA ALA A 35 28.25 17.22 9.57
C ALA A 35 29.14 15.94 9.57
N GLY A 36 29.68 15.55 8.39
CA GLY A 36 30.60 14.43 8.26
C GLY A 36 29.94 13.05 8.13
N LEU A 37 28.62 12.98 7.86
CA LEU A 37 27.98 11.71 7.60
C LEU A 37 28.37 11.17 6.20
N PRO A 38 28.41 9.84 6.00
CA PRO A 38 28.87 9.20 4.77
C PRO A 38 27.84 9.31 3.64
N ILE A 39 27.81 10.45 2.98
CA ILE A 39 26.93 10.71 1.83
C ILE A 39 27.73 10.52 0.53
N PRO A 40 27.19 9.81 -0.48
CA PRO A 40 27.85 9.68 -1.78
C PRO A 40 28.09 11.07 -2.40
N SER A 41 29.23 11.24 -3.10
CA SER A 41 29.55 12.50 -3.81
C SER A 41 28.38 12.92 -4.71
N ALA A 42 28.06 14.21 -4.69
CA ALA A 42 26.93 14.73 -5.45
C ALA A 42 27.15 16.19 -5.87
N PHE A 43 26.42 16.60 -6.92
CA PHE A 43 26.23 17.99 -7.34
C PHE A 43 24.74 18.33 -7.27
N VAL A 44 24.47 19.61 -7.13
CA VAL A 44 23.09 20.12 -7.10
C VAL A 44 22.92 21.14 -8.23
N ILE A 45 21.87 20.96 -9.02
CA ILE A 45 21.37 21.94 -9.97
C ILE A 45 20.31 22.75 -9.21
N ASP A 46 20.52 24.04 -9.05
CA ASP A 46 19.63 24.91 -8.29
C ASP A 46 18.33 25.25 -9.04
N VAL A 47 17.39 25.88 -8.35
CA VAL A 47 16.10 26.28 -8.94
C VAL A 47 16.20 27.39 -9.96
N ASP A 48 17.30 28.15 -9.99
CA ASP A 48 17.50 29.22 -10.99
C ASP A 48 17.72 28.62 -12.39
N ALA A 49 18.33 27.43 -12.46
CA ALA A 49 18.39 26.65 -13.69
C ALA A 49 16.98 26.30 -14.21
N PHE A 50 16.11 25.76 -13.32
CA PHE A 50 14.72 25.49 -13.66
C PHE A 50 13.97 26.73 -14.12
N ALA A 51 14.06 27.83 -13.37
CA ALA A 51 13.38 29.11 -13.71
C ALA A 51 13.86 29.70 -15.04
N THR A 52 15.13 29.48 -15.38
CA THR A 52 15.73 29.96 -16.64
C THR A 52 15.21 29.17 -17.85
N HIS A 53 15.09 27.86 -17.72
CA HIS A 53 14.69 26.97 -18.82
C HIS A 53 13.17 26.79 -18.94
N LEU A 54 12.43 27.10 -17.88
CA LEU A 54 10.96 27.05 -17.82
C LEU A 54 10.39 28.37 -17.26
N PRO A 55 10.61 29.51 -17.97
CA PRO A 55 10.19 30.82 -17.50
C PRO A 55 8.64 30.88 -17.37
N GLY A 56 8.17 31.37 -16.23
CA GLY A 56 6.73 31.47 -15.95
C GLY A 56 6.05 30.15 -15.66
N ALA A 57 6.80 29.07 -15.37
CA ALA A 57 6.26 27.77 -14.99
C ALA A 57 5.29 27.89 -13.81
N SER A 58 4.13 27.28 -13.94
CA SER A 58 3.08 27.28 -12.91
C SER A 58 2.39 25.92 -12.86
N PRO A 59 1.75 25.56 -11.74
CA PRO A 59 1.01 24.31 -11.65
C PRO A 59 -0.17 24.18 -12.62
N ALA A 60 -0.68 25.31 -13.12
CA ALA A 60 -1.91 25.36 -13.91
C ALA A 60 -1.73 24.90 -15.36
N VAL A 61 -0.50 24.95 -15.88
CA VAL A 61 -0.21 24.65 -17.30
C VAL A 61 1.04 23.78 -17.39
N THR A 62 0.90 22.60 -17.98
CA THR A 62 2.06 21.75 -18.30
C THR A 62 2.88 22.42 -19.40
N PRO A 63 4.17 22.71 -19.16
CA PRO A 63 5.00 23.37 -20.17
C PRO A 63 5.40 22.40 -21.28
N PRO A 64 5.83 22.91 -22.44
CA PRO A 64 6.53 22.08 -23.41
C PRO A 64 7.84 21.55 -22.82
N VAL A 65 8.37 20.49 -23.41
CA VAL A 65 9.68 19.94 -23.01
C VAL A 65 10.76 21.01 -23.26
N PRO A 66 11.48 21.43 -22.21
CA PRO A 66 12.50 22.48 -22.37
C PRO A 66 13.76 21.92 -23.07
N GLU A 67 14.40 22.74 -23.85
CA GLU A 67 15.75 22.49 -24.37
C GLU A 67 16.78 22.93 -23.34
N ILE A 68 17.77 22.09 -23.07
CA ILE A 68 18.91 22.42 -22.20
C ILE A 68 19.84 23.39 -22.93
N SER A 69 20.16 24.51 -22.32
CA SER A 69 21.11 25.47 -22.88
C SER A 69 22.53 24.88 -22.92
N LEU A 70 23.33 25.29 -23.88
CA LEU A 70 24.74 24.84 -23.99
C LEU A 70 25.53 25.11 -22.69
N ALA A 71 25.24 26.22 -22.02
CA ALA A 71 25.90 26.57 -20.76
C ALA A 71 25.58 25.60 -19.63
N LEU A 72 24.31 25.12 -19.52
CA LEU A 72 23.95 24.14 -18.55
C LEU A 72 24.48 22.76 -18.95
N ALA A 73 24.38 22.37 -20.24
CA ALA A 73 24.90 21.10 -20.73
C ALA A 73 26.40 20.93 -20.40
N GLN A 74 27.20 21.97 -20.55
CA GLN A 74 28.63 21.96 -20.20
C GLN A 74 28.85 21.77 -18.69
N GLN A 75 28.02 22.37 -17.83
CA GLN A 75 28.10 22.20 -16.38
C GLN A 75 27.67 20.79 -15.96
N LEU A 76 26.63 20.24 -16.60
CA LEU A 76 26.17 18.86 -16.38
C LEU A 76 27.29 17.85 -16.74
N GLN A 77 27.94 18.07 -17.89
CA GLN A 77 29.05 17.23 -18.32
C GLN A 77 30.20 17.27 -17.31
N GLN A 78 30.59 18.45 -16.85
CA GLN A 78 31.65 18.61 -15.86
C GLN A 78 31.32 17.91 -14.53
N ALA A 79 30.05 17.99 -14.09
CA ALA A 79 29.59 17.30 -12.88
C ALA A 79 29.61 15.77 -13.07
N PHE A 80 29.15 15.31 -14.23
CA PHE A 80 29.15 13.89 -14.57
C PHE A 80 30.59 13.32 -14.55
N ASP A 81 31.53 13.98 -15.22
CA ASP A 81 32.95 13.55 -15.29
C ASP A 81 33.61 13.44 -13.89
N GLN A 82 33.17 14.28 -12.94
CA GLN A 82 33.65 14.21 -11.55
C GLN A 82 32.99 13.12 -10.73
N LEU A 83 31.77 12.73 -11.06
CA LEU A 83 31.03 11.67 -10.36
C LEU A 83 31.32 10.27 -10.93
N ALA A 84 31.37 10.16 -12.25
CA ALA A 84 31.70 8.95 -13.01
C ALA A 84 33.23 8.88 -13.18
N ARG A 85 33.87 7.95 -12.47
CA ARG A 85 35.33 7.79 -12.52
C ARG A 85 35.80 6.92 -13.68
N HIS A 86 34.88 6.15 -14.25
CA HIS A 86 35.09 5.27 -15.40
C HIS A 86 34.02 5.50 -16.45
N PRO A 87 34.29 5.22 -17.74
CA PRO A 87 33.33 5.46 -18.84
C PRO A 87 31.98 4.72 -18.68
N ASP A 88 32.00 3.59 -17.96
CA ASP A 88 30.80 2.78 -17.70
C ASP A 88 30.12 3.15 -16.37
N ASP A 89 30.61 4.14 -15.64
CA ASP A 89 29.99 4.59 -14.39
C ASP A 89 28.69 5.32 -14.73
N ALA A 90 27.67 5.09 -13.90
CA ALA A 90 26.39 5.76 -13.99
C ALA A 90 26.14 6.59 -12.71
N ILE A 91 25.18 7.51 -12.79
CA ILE A 91 24.79 8.34 -11.65
C ILE A 91 23.30 8.17 -11.35
N ALA A 92 22.89 8.61 -10.17
CA ALA A 92 21.48 8.78 -9.82
C ALA A 92 21.10 10.25 -10.02
N VAL A 93 19.97 10.50 -10.70
CA VAL A 93 19.39 11.84 -10.92
C VAL A 93 18.10 11.92 -10.11
N ARG A 94 18.06 12.83 -9.13
CA ARG A 94 17.01 12.86 -8.10
C ARG A 94 16.38 14.25 -8.03
N SER A 95 15.07 14.29 -8.02
CA SER A 95 14.32 15.53 -7.81
C SER A 95 14.46 16.07 -6.38
N SER A 96 14.49 17.38 -6.23
CA SER A 96 14.45 18.11 -4.97
C SER A 96 13.55 19.34 -5.13
N ALA A 97 12.25 19.16 -4.93
CA ALA A 97 11.26 20.20 -5.15
C ALA A 97 11.25 21.22 -4.01
N LEU A 98 10.91 22.48 -4.35
CA LEU A 98 10.63 23.49 -3.34
C LEU A 98 9.36 23.09 -2.57
N GLY A 99 9.40 23.21 -1.23
CA GLY A 99 8.29 22.83 -0.36
C GLY A 99 8.13 21.32 -0.14
N GLU A 100 8.96 20.46 -0.75
CA GLU A 100 9.06 19.02 -0.44
C GLU A 100 9.68 18.83 0.95
N ASP A 101 9.17 17.87 1.74
CA ASP A 101 9.71 17.54 3.08
C ASP A 101 9.73 18.68 4.12
N GLY A 102 8.77 19.61 4.05
CA GLY A 102 8.55 20.63 5.09
C GLY A 102 8.13 20.00 6.43
N THR A 103 8.24 20.80 7.52
CA THR A 103 7.95 20.34 8.89
C THR A 103 6.52 19.90 9.13
N SER A 104 5.59 20.24 8.25
CA SER A 104 4.15 19.96 8.37
C SER A 104 3.62 18.92 7.36
N HIS A 105 4.33 18.70 6.23
CA HIS A 105 3.84 17.85 5.15
C HIS A 105 5.01 17.10 4.48
N SER A 106 4.82 15.85 4.11
CA SER A 106 5.81 15.03 3.39
C SER A 106 5.27 14.61 2.04
N PHE A 107 5.99 14.94 0.96
CA PHE A 107 5.72 14.55 -0.43
C PHE A 107 6.28 13.15 -0.77
N ALA A 108 6.33 12.24 0.17
CA ALA A 108 6.93 10.93 -0.01
C ALA A 108 6.46 10.22 -1.30
N GLY A 109 7.41 9.91 -2.19
CA GLY A 109 7.16 9.14 -3.41
C GLY A 109 6.44 9.88 -4.55
N GLN A 110 6.29 11.22 -4.48
CA GLN A 110 5.59 12.00 -5.49
C GLN A 110 6.48 12.43 -6.67
N HIS A 111 7.80 12.47 -6.49
CA HIS A 111 8.76 12.96 -7.48
C HIS A 111 9.76 11.90 -7.91
N ALA A 112 10.24 12.02 -9.15
CA ALA A 112 11.03 11.01 -9.82
C ALA A 112 12.46 10.90 -9.29
N THR A 113 12.98 9.68 -9.22
CA THR A 113 14.40 9.36 -9.09
C THR A 113 14.78 8.40 -10.21
N TYR A 114 15.81 8.73 -10.95
CA TYR A 114 16.35 7.92 -12.04
C TYR A 114 17.69 7.33 -11.62
N TYR A 115 17.83 6.03 -11.75
CA TYR A 115 19.02 5.28 -11.36
C TYR A 115 19.79 4.82 -12.59
N TYR A 116 21.09 4.68 -12.45
CA TYR A 116 22.00 4.22 -13.51
C TYR A 116 21.89 5.06 -14.79
N ILE A 117 21.90 6.38 -14.63
CA ILE A 117 21.88 7.31 -15.76
C ILE A 117 23.29 7.47 -16.30
N THR A 118 23.46 7.20 -17.59
CA THR A 118 24.69 7.43 -18.33
C THR A 118 24.78 8.85 -18.84
N GLU A 119 25.94 9.24 -19.35
CA GLU A 119 26.18 10.57 -19.95
C GLU A 119 25.16 10.90 -21.03
N ALA A 120 24.83 9.92 -21.90
CA ALA A 120 23.90 10.12 -23.01
C ALA A 120 22.47 10.47 -22.58
N ASP A 121 22.03 10.00 -21.41
CA ASP A 121 20.66 10.17 -20.91
C ASP A 121 20.56 11.26 -19.82
N LEU A 122 21.67 11.94 -19.49
CA LEU A 122 21.76 12.88 -18.38
C LEU A 122 20.80 14.07 -18.54
N GLU A 123 20.84 14.73 -19.68
CA GLU A 123 20.00 15.90 -19.97
C GLU A 123 18.50 15.52 -19.91
N ALA A 124 18.14 14.38 -20.52
CA ALA A 124 16.77 13.88 -20.50
C ALA A 124 16.29 13.56 -19.07
N ALA A 125 17.16 12.99 -18.23
CA ALA A 125 16.84 12.69 -16.84
C ALA A 125 16.61 13.97 -16.01
N VAL A 126 17.40 15.03 -16.23
CA VAL A 126 17.21 16.34 -15.58
C VAL A 126 15.88 16.96 -16.00
N VAL A 127 15.60 16.99 -17.30
CA VAL A 127 14.32 17.51 -17.84
C VAL A 127 13.14 16.72 -17.27
N ASN A 128 13.23 15.40 -17.21
CA ASN A 128 12.18 14.55 -16.65
C ASN A 128 11.96 14.79 -15.13
N CYS A 129 13.03 15.10 -14.37
CA CYS A 129 12.88 15.56 -12.98
C CYS A 129 12.05 16.85 -12.92
N TRP A 130 12.35 17.84 -13.75
CA TRP A 130 11.60 19.10 -13.79
C TRP A 130 10.13 18.87 -14.16
N LEU A 131 9.86 18.08 -15.21
CA LEU A 131 8.51 17.79 -15.68
C LEU A 131 7.69 16.96 -14.67
N SER A 132 8.34 16.24 -13.74
CA SER A 132 7.64 15.49 -12.68
C SER A 132 6.79 16.37 -11.77
N LEU A 133 7.02 17.70 -11.75
CA LEU A 133 6.19 18.68 -11.04
C LEU A 133 4.73 18.71 -11.56
N TRP A 134 4.50 18.36 -12.82
CA TRP A 134 3.18 18.29 -13.45
C TRP A 134 2.62 16.87 -13.51
N SER A 135 3.25 15.91 -12.84
CA SER A 135 2.66 14.58 -12.73
C SER A 135 1.29 14.65 -12.06
N PRO A 136 0.32 13.80 -12.45
CA PRO A 136 -1.01 13.78 -11.83
C PRO A 136 -0.97 13.65 -10.31
N ALA A 137 0.00 12.90 -9.80
CA ALA A 137 0.20 12.73 -8.37
C ALA A 137 0.65 14.03 -7.68
N ALA A 138 1.63 14.75 -8.27
CA ALA A 138 2.12 16.02 -7.74
C ALA A 138 1.05 17.11 -7.78
N LEU A 139 0.25 17.17 -8.86
CA LEU A 139 -0.84 18.13 -9.00
C LEU A 139 -1.96 17.86 -7.99
N ALA A 140 -2.42 16.60 -7.87
CA ALA A 140 -3.45 16.21 -6.91
C ALA A 140 -3.05 16.50 -5.46
N TYR A 141 -1.77 16.26 -5.12
CA TYR A 141 -1.26 16.56 -3.79
C TYR A 141 -1.30 18.07 -3.49
N ARG A 142 -0.91 18.92 -4.45
CA ARG A 142 -0.96 20.37 -4.30
C ARG A 142 -2.36 20.92 -4.17
N GLU A 143 -3.31 20.40 -4.93
CA GLU A 143 -4.72 20.77 -4.80
C GLU A 143 -5.27 20.49 -3.39
N GLN A 144 -4.84 19.40 -2.78
CA GLN A 144 -5.26 19.03 -1.41
C GLN A 144 -4.63 19.92 -0.33
N HIS A 145 -3.49 20.56 -0.61
CA HIS A 145 -2.71 21.34 0.35
C HIS A 145 -2.59 22.83 -0.02
N SER A 146 -3.52 23.34 -0.82
CA SER A 146 -3.53 24.67 -1.43
C SER A 146 -3.53 25.88 -0.46
N ALA A 147 -3.46 25.68 0.85
CA ALA A 147 -3.31 26.77 1.82
C ALA A 147 -1.88 27.34 1.94
N ASP A 148 -0.86 26.57 1.52
CA ASP A 148 0.56 26.93 1.56
C ASP A 148 1.18 26.83 0.15
N ALA A 149 0.69 27.62 -0.80
CA ALA A 149 1.32 27.74 -2.13
C ALA A 149 2.69 28.42 -2.00
N GLY A 150 3.69 27.67 -1.49
CA GLY A 150 5.09 28.04 -1.50
C GLY A 150 5.62 28.19 -2.93
N ALA A 151 6.87 28.62 -3.07
CA ALA A 151 7.54 28.80 -4.35
C ALA A 151 7.46 27.52 -5.21
N PHE A 152 7.16 27.66 -6.50
CA PHE A 152 7.07 26.58 -7.47
C PHE A 152 8.39 26.44 -8.21
N GLY A 153 9.11 25.34 -7.98
CA GLY A 153 10.40 25.08 -8.61
C GLY A 153 10.96 23.73 -8.24
N MET A 154 11.95 23.30 -9.02
CA MET A 154 12.60 21.99 -8.87
C MET A 154 14.11 22.15 -9.03
N ALA A 155 14.84 21.87 -7.97
CA ALA A 155 16.27 21.57 -8.02
C ALA A 155 16.48 20.08 -8.34
N VAL A 156 17.67 19.71 -8.81
CA VAL A 156 18.00 18.33 -9.16
C VAL A 156 19.34 17.95 -8.52
N ILE A 157 19.40 16.76 -7.92
CA ILE A 157 20.62 16.20 -7.35
C ILE A 157 21.19 15.19 -8.34
N LEU A 158 22.43 15.41 -8.76
CA LEU A 158 23.27 14.46 -9.48
C LEU A 158 24.15 13.76 -8.46
N GLN A 159 23.95 12.46 -8.23
CA GLN A 159 24.63 11.74 -7.18
C GLN A 159 25.36 10.53 -7.72
N ARG A 160 26.59 10.27 -7.27
CA ARG A 160 27.31 9.03 -7.58
C ARG A 160 26.42 7.85 -7.26
N MET A 161 26.26 6.96 -8.20
CA MET A 161 25.50 5.73 -8.01
C MET A 161 26.21 4.81 -7.00
N VAL A 162 25.46 4.35 -6.01
CA VAL A 162 25.92 3.33 -5.06
C VAL A 162 25.53 1.98 -5.61
N GLN A 163 26.51 1.12 -5.86
CA GLN A 163 26.31 -0.26 -6.31
C GLN A 163 25.87 -1.12 -5.12
N ALA A 164 24.59 -0.98 -4.75
CA ALA A 164 24.07 -1.52 -3.52
C ALA A 164 24.08 -3.05 -3.47
N GLU A 165 24.83 -3.63 -2.54
CA GLU A 165 24.76 -5.05 -2.15
C GLU A 165 23.48 -5.30 -1.35
N SER A 166 23.22 -4.43 -0.38
CA SER A 166 21.99 -4.36 0.39
C SER A 166 21.63 -2.90 0.67
N SER A 167 20.36 -2.62 0.85
CA SER A 167 19.87 -1.28 1.12
C SER A 167 18.54 -1.35 1.87
N GLY A 168 18.07 -0.21 2.32
CA GLY A 168 16.80 -0.14 3.00
C GLY A 168 16.51 1.19 3.64
N VAL A 169 15.60 1.17 4.61
CA VAL A 169 15.23 2.31 5.43
C VAL A 169 15.45 2.02 6.90
N CYS A 170 15.77 3.05 7.66
CA CYS A 170 15.84 3.00 9.11
C CYS A 170 15.01 4.13 9.70
N PHE A 171 13.91 3.79 10.35
CA PHE A 171 13.14 4.71 11.17
C PHE A 171 13.76 4.73 12.56
N THR A 172 14.22 5.88 13.03
CA THR A 172 14.83 6.00 14.36
C THR A 172 13.83 5.86 15.50
N GLN A 173 12.53 5.96 15.16
CA GLN A 173 11.40 5.61 16.01
C GLN A 173 10.40 4.80 15.17
N ASP A 174 9.89 3.69 15.72
CA ASP A 174 8.95 2.82 15.01
C ASP A 174 7.66 3.56 14.60
N PRO A 175 7.44 3.84 13.30
CA PRO A 175 6.25 4.55 12.84
C PRO A 175 4.99 3.69 12.93
N THR A 176 5.12 2.37 13.15
CA THR A 176 3.97 1.46 13.27
C THR A 176 3.36 1.49 14.67
N GLY A 177 4.06 2.10 15.65
CA GLY A 177 3.65 2.15 17.05
C GLY A 177 3.66 0.79 17.75
N GLN A 178 4.20 -0.27 17.11
CA GLN A 178 4.28 -1.59 17.72
C GLN A 178 5.32 -1.62 18.86
N TYR A 179 6.43 -0.90 18.66
CA TYR A 179 7.51 -0.73 19.61
C TYR A 179 7.94 0.75 19.63
N PRO A 180 7.22 1.64 20.33
CA PRO A 180 7.40 3.11 20.22
C PRO A 180 8.82 3.60 20.51
N ASP A 181 9.56 2.89 21.38
CA ASP A 181 10.90 3.24 21.79
C ASP A 181 12.01 2.49 21.01
N HIS A 182 11.66 1.88 19.88
CA HIS A 182 12.60 1.12 19.06
C HIS A 182 12.83 1.79 17.72
N ALA A 183 14.03 1.63 17.19
CA ALA A 183 14.28 1.85 15.76
C ALA A 183 13.75 0.65 14.97
N LEU A 184 13.15 0.94 13.79
CA LEU A 184 12.73 -0.08 12.83
C LEU A 184 13.65 0.00 11.61
N VAL A 185 14.37 -1.09 11.34
CA VAL A 185 15.17 -1.24 10.11
C VAL A 185 14.48 -2.20 9.17
N GLU A 186 14.23 -1.74 7.94
CA GLU A 186 13.81 -2.58 6.82
C GLU A 186 14.96 -2.72 5.84
N ALA A 187 15.26 -3.97 5.41
CA ALA A 187 16.39 -4.27 4.54
C ALA A 187 16.05 -5.20 3.39
N THR A 188 16.67 -4.98 2.24
CA THR A 188 16.55 -5.82 1.04
C THR A 188 17.90 -5.98 0.33
N TRP A 189 17.98 -6.90 -0.62
CA TRP A 189 19.10 -7.02 -1.53
C TRP A 189 19.00 -6.00 -2.68
N GLY A 190 20.13 -5.48 -3.12
CA GLY A 190 20.20 -4.49 -4.21
C GLY A 190 19.68 -3.12 -3.80
N LEU A 191 19.14 -2.35 -4.76
CA LEU A 191 18.63 -0.99 -4.52
C LEU A 191 17.35 -0.96 -3.70
N GLY A 192 17.21 0.05 -2.84
CA GLY A 192 16.05 0.29 -1.97
C GLY A 192 14.75 0.63 -2.69
N ALA A 193 14.80 0.96 -3.97
CA ALA A 193 13.61 1.23 -4.79
C ALA A 193 12.58 0.10 -4.74
N ALA A 194 13.03 -1.18 -4.76
CA ALA A 194 12.14 -2.33 -4.65
C ALA A 194 11.37 -2.39 -3.32
N LEU A 195 11.95 -1.86 -2.25
CA LEU A 195 11.32 -1.79 -0.93
C LEU A 195 10.30 -0.66 -0.89
N VAL A 196 10.66 0.53 -1.34
CA VAL A 196 9.79 1.71 -1.37
C VAL A 196 8.56 1.46 -2.25
N ASP A 197 8.73 0.79 -3.39
CA ASP A 197 7.65 0.41 -4.30
C ASP A 197 6.82 -0.79 -3.80
N GLY A 198 7.16 -1.39 -2.65
CA GLY A 198 6.46 -2.56 -2.12
C GLY A 198 6.60 -3.84 -2.95
N ARG A 199 7.59 -3.92 -3.85
CA ARG A 199 7.81 -5.07 -4.76
C ARG A 199 8.46 -6.27 -4.08
N VAL A 200 9.08 -6.05 -2.91
CA VAL A 200 9.76 -7.09 -2.13
C VAL A 200 9.25 -7.11 -0.70
N SER A 201 9.30 -8.31 -0.10
CA SER A 201 9.04 -8.45 1.34
C SER A 201 10.37 -8.26 2.08
N PRO A 202 10.62 -7.12 2.75
CA PRO A 202 11.89 -6.84 3.38
C PRO A 202 12.10 -7.66 4.64
N ASP A 203 13.35 -7.72 5.07
CA ASP A 203 13.68 -8.06 6.45
C ASP A 203 13.30 -6.89 7.36
N ARG A 204 12.82 -7.18 8.57
CA ARG A 204 12.46 -6.18 9.59
C ARG A 204 13.15 -6.48 10.89
N PHE A 205 13.82 -5.47 11.44
CA PHE A 205 14.51 -5.54 12.72
C PHE A 205 14.03 -4.41 13.62
N PHE A 206 13.53 -4.76 14.80
CA PHE A 206 13.21 -3.79 15.84
C PHE A 206 14.34 -3.76 16.84
N VAL A 207 15.02 -2.61 16.97
CA VAL A 207 16.21 -2.42 17.76
C VAL A 207 15.92 -1.43 18.89
N ASP A 208 16.10 -1.84 20.13
CA ASP A 208 15.87 -0.98 21.29
C ASP A 208 16.92 0.13 21.45
N ASN A 209 16.73 1.01 22.42
CA ASN A 209 17.66 2.10 22.69
C ASN A 209 19.05 1.63 23.17
N ALA A 210 19.17 0.42 23.69
CA ALA A 210 20.46 -0.19 24.09
C ALA A 210 21.18 -0.85 22.91
N GLY A 211 20.57 -0.89 21.70
CA GLY A 211 21.12 -1.52 20.49
C GLY A 211 20.81 -3.02 20.38
N ALA A 212 20.00 -3.58 21.28
CA ALA A 212 19.62 -4.98 21.21
C ALA A 212 18.44 -5.20 20.25
N VAL A 213 18.48 -6.30 19.49
CA VAL A 213 17.40 -6.69 18.56
C VAL A 213 16.29 -7.38 19.35
N SER A 214 15.20 -6.68 19.58
CA SER A 214 14.02 -7.22 20.29
C SER A 214 13.20 -8.16 19.44
N THR A 215 13.09 -7.90 18.14
CA THR A 215 12.35 -8.71 17.18
C THR A 215 12.99 -8.66 15.80
N ARG A 216 13.07 -9.80 15.14
CA ARG A 216 13.47 -9.86 13.73
C ARG A 216 12.45 -10.66 12.92
N ARG A 217 12.17 -10.22 11.70
CA ARG A 217 11.34 -10.93 10.73
C ARG A 217 12.07 -10.93 9.40
N ILE A 218 12.48 -12.10 8.92
CA ILE A 218 13.17 -12.24 7.64
C ILE A 218 12.13 -12.42 6.53
N GLY A 219 12.14 -11.50 5.57
CA GLY A 219 11.27 -11.52 4.41
C GLY A 219 11.79 -12.47 3.32
N ARG A 220 10.91 -12.93 2.44
CA ARG A 220 11.32 -13.68 1.26
C ARG A 220 11.58 -12.73 0.10
N LYS A 221 12.83 -12.36 -0.10
CA LYS A 221 13.31 -11.41 -1.11
C LYS A 221 13.54 -12.12 -2.45
N ARG A 222 12.48 -12.28 -3.24
CA ARG A 222 12.55 -12.99 -4.54
C ARG A 222 13.28 -12.21 -5.62
N PHE A 223 13.21 -10.89 -5.55
CA PHE A 223 13.75 -9.96 -6.53
C PHE A 223 14.63 -8.93 -5.88
N LYS A 224 15.54 -8.38 -6.63
CA LYS A 224 16.34 -7.20 -6.33
C LYS A 224 16.30 -6.25 -7.52
N VAL A 225 16.40 -4.95 -7.27
CA VAL A 225 16.64 -3.98 -8.34
C VAL A 225 18.13 -3.86 -8.56
N ALA A 226 18.53 -4.01 -9.81
CA ALA A 226 19.90 -3.93 -10.28
C ALA A 226 20.01 -3.07 -11.54
N GLU A 227 21.22 -2.80 -12.00
CA GLU A 227 21.51 -2.10 -13.24
C GLU A 227 20.98 -2.85 -14.46
N ASN A 228 20.43 -2.10 -15.44
CA ASN A 228 20.02 -2.65 -16.71
C ASN A 228 21.19 -2.65 -17.71
N LEU A 229 21.95 -3.73 -17.73
CA LEU A 229 23.12 -3.87 -18.60
C LEU A 229 22.78 -3.97 -20.09
N ASP A 230 21.52 -4.25 -20.45
CA ASP A 230 21.13 -4.48 -21.84
C ASP A 230 20.93 -3.16 -22.60
N ASN A 231 20.52 -2.08 -21.93
CA ASN A 231 20.21 -0.78 -22.52
C ASN A 231 21.18 0.35 -22.12
N GLY A 232 22.21 0.06 -21.34
CA GLY A 232 23.23 1.04 -20.91
C GLY A 232 22.76 2.07 -19.87
N SER A 233 21.45 2.17 -19.59
CA SER A 233 20.89 3.09 -18.60
C SER A 233 19.63 2.51 -17.95
N GLY A 234 19.33 2.97 -16.73
CA GLY A 234 18.15 2.55 -15.98
C GLY A 234 18.35 1.30 -15.13
N ASN A 235 17.25 0.81 -14.55
CA ASN A 235 17.26 -0.33 -13.64
C ASN A 235 16.37 -1.48 -14.13
N ARG A 236 16.66 -2.70 -13.69
CA ARG A 236 15.84 -3.90 -13.95
C ARG A 236 15.63 -4.70 -12.67
N LEU A 237 14.62 -5.58 -12.71
CA LEU A 237 14.38 -6.56 -11.64
C LEU A 237 15.10 -7.87 -11.95
N ASP A 238 16.08 -8.21 -11.12
CA ASP A 238 16.79 -9.49 -11.16
C ASP A 238 16.25 -10.46 -10.11
N HIS A 239 16.29 -11.76 -10.43
CA HIS A 239 15.96 -12.79 -9.46
C HIS A 239 17.09 -12.96 -8.42
N VAL A 240 16.72 -12.95 -7.15
CA VAL A 240 17.64 -13.33 -6.06
C VAL A 240 17.80 -14.86 -6.08
N PRO A 241 19.03 -15.40 -6.00
CA PRO A 241 19.25 -16.85 -5.89
C PRO A 241 18.42 -17.47 -4.78
N ALA A 242 17.84 -18.66 -5.03
CA ALA A 242 16.87 -19.28 -4.13
C ALA A 242 17.37 -19.42 -2.68
N GLN A 243 18.67 -19.68 -2.50
CA GLN A 243 19.32 -19.80 -1.20
C GLN A 243 19.31 -18.46 -0.44
N GLN A 244 19.55 -17.33 -1.11
CA GLN A 244 19.62 -16.00 -0.51
C GLN A 244 18.24 -15.37 -0.25
N GLN A 245 17.16 -15.90 -0.84
CA GLN A 245 15.82 -15.29 -0.71
C GLN A 245 15.35 -15.16 0.74
N THR A 246 15.76 -16.09 1.62
CA THR A 246 15.37 -16.14 3.03
C THR A 246 16.55 -15.87 3.98
N GLU A 247 17.71 -15.52 3.46
CA GLU A 247 18.85 -15.06 4.26
C GLU A 247 18.68 -13.60 4.64
N PRO A 248 19.13 -13.19 5.84
CA PRO A 248 19.15 -11.78 6.23
C PRO A 248 20.00 -10.94 5.26
N ALA A 249 19.46 -9.81 4.79
CA ALA A 249 20.20 -8.88 3.96
C ALA A 249 21.25 -8.06 4.73
N LEU A 250 21.23 -8.12 6.05
CA LEU A 250 22.20 -7.50 6.96
C LEU A 250 22.74 -8.51 7.96
N THR A 251 24.05 -8.43 8.20
CA THR A 251 24.70 -9.03 9.38
C THR A 251 24.39 -8.20 10.63
N GLY A 252 24.58 -8.77 11.83
CA GLY A 252 24.38 -8.02 13.08
C GLY A 252 25.26 -6.77 13.16
N ALA A 253 26.52 -6.83 12.74
CA ALA A 253 27.43 -5.68 12.71
C ALA A 253 26.96 -4.59 11.74
N GLN A 254 26.47 -4.96 10.56
CA GLN A 254 25.91 -4.01 9.60
C GLN A 254 24.64 -3.36 10.15
N LEU A 255 23.76 -4.13 10.79
CA LEU A 255 22.54 -3.61 11.41
C LEU A 255 22.86 -2.54 12.48
N THR A 256 23.86 -2.80 13.35
CA THR A 256 24.30 -1.81 14.35
C THR A 256 24.78 -0.53 13.66
N ARG A 257 25.61 -0.63 12.62
CA ARG A 257 26.10 0.54 11.87
C ARG A 257 24.96 1.36 11.25
N VAL A 258 23.92 0.71 10.71
CA VAL A 258 22.73 1.38 10.14
C VAL A 258 21.98 2.15 11.22
N VAL A 259 21.73 1.51 12.37
CA VAL A 259 21.02 2.16 13.49
C VAL A 259 21.82 3.34 14.05
N ASP A 260 23.14 3.20 14.20
CA ASP A 260 24.01 4.26 14.68
C ASP A 260 24.05 5.45 13.72
N LEU A 261 24.14 5.19 12.40
CA LEU A 261 24.08 6.22 11.37
C LEU A 261 22.74 6.99 11.42
N ALA A 262 21.64 6.28 11.51
CA ALA A 262 20.32 6.90 11.59
C ALA A 262 20.13 7.73 12.87
N ARG A 263 20.65 7.25 14.01
CA ARG A 263 20.64 7.98 15.28
C ARG A 263 21.50 9.24 15.23
N GLN A 264 22.64 9.22 14.55
CA GLN A 264 23.45 10.43 14.33
C GLN A 264 22.67 11.49 13.54
N ALA A 265 21.95 11.09 12.47
CA ALA A 265 21.09 12.00 11.72
C ALA A 265 19.95 12.55 12.61
N ALA A 266 19.32 11.71 13.43
CA ALA A 266 18.27 12.13 14.35
C ALA A 266 18.79 13.09 15.44
N GLN A 267 19.98 12.84 15.94
CA GLN A 267 20.65 13.72 16.90
C GLN A 267 20.99 15.09 16.29
N TYR A 268 21.44 15.11 15.03
CA TYR A 268 21.74 16.35 14.32
C TYR A 268 20.51 17.25 14.20
N TYR A 269 19.34 16.68 13.86
CA TYR A 269 18.10 17.43 13.70
C TYR A 269 17.26 17.58 14.98
N ASP A 270 17.67 16.95 16.07
CA ASP A 270 16.89 16.85 17.34
C ASP A 270 15.44 16.36 17.10
N LYS A 271 15.27 15.45 16.14
CA LYS A 271 13.98 14.90 15.73
C LYS A 271 14.13 13.47 15.19
N PRO A 272 13.14 12.59 15.40
CA PRO A 272 13.14 11.27 14.77
C PRO A 272 13.23 11.38 13.24
N GLN A 273 14.06 10.51 12.65
CA GLN A 273 14.37 10.50 11.22
C GLN A 273 13.99 9.19 10.56
N ASP A 274 13.55 9.26 9.32
CA ASP A 274 13.44 8.21 8.31
C ASP A 274 14.67 8.32 7.42
N VAL A 275 15.56 7.34 7.47
CA VAL A 275 16.87 7.35 6.81
C VAL A 275 16.95 6.25 5.77
N GLU A 276 17.19 6.61 4.52
CA GLU A 276 17.53 5.67 3.44
C GLU A 276 19.04 5.41 3.47
N TRP A 277 19.44 4.15 3.38
CA TRP A 277 20.82 3.71 3.46
C TRP A 277 21.13 2.62 2.43
N ALA A 278 22.41 2.47 2.09
CA ALA A 278 22.91 1.37 1.27
C ALA A 278 24.33 0.95 1.67
N PHE A 279 24.63 -0.34 1.48
CA PHE A 279 25.98 -0.89 1.57
C PHE A 279 26.56 -1.15 0.19
N GLU A 280 27.78 -0.69 -0.04
CA GLU A 280 28.61 -0.97 -1.21
C GLU A 280 29.99 -1.41 -0.73
N ARG A 281 30.40 -2.64 -1.08
CA ARG A 281 31.71 -3.22 -0.70
C ARG A 281 32.01 -3.11 0.80
N GLY A 282 30.94 -3.31 1.61
CA GLY A 282 31.03 -3.21 3.07
C GLY A 282 31.05 -1.79 3.64
N GLU A 283 31.06 -0.75 2.83
CA GLU A 283 30.89 0.65 3.24
C GLU A 283 29.42 1.03 3.30
N LEU A 284 29.04 1.79 4.33
CA LEU A 284 27.68 2.26 4.55
C LEU A 284 27.56 3.70 4.10
N PHE A 285 26.52 3.97 3.29
CA PHE A 285 26.17 5.32 2.82
C PHE A 285 24.76 5.70 3.28
N LEU A 286 24.59 6.98 3.64
CA LEU A 286 23.32 7.62 3.84
C LEU A 286 22.86 8.22 2.49
N LEU A 287 21.68 7.83 2.00
CA LEU A 287 21.16 8.27 0.71
C LEU A 287 20.12 9.38 0.83
N GLN A 288 19.34 9.38 1.92
CA GLN A 288 18.35 10.40 2.22
C GLN A 288 18.03 10.37 3.73
N SER A 289 17.66 11.53 4.27
CA SER A 289 17.11 11.64 5.62
C SER A 289 15.97 12.65 5.62
N ARG A 290 14.87 12.30 6.31
CA ARG A 290 13.73 13.19 6.48
C ARG A 290 13.10 13.00 7.86
N PRO A 291 12.46 14.04 8.43
CA PRO A 291 11.75 13.90 9.69
C PRO A 291 10.60 12.90 9.60
N ILE A 292 10.41 12.09 10.64
CA ILE A 292 9.20 11.28 10.78
C ILE A 292 8.07 12.21 11.18
N THR A 293 7.21 12.57 10.22
CA THR A 293 6.05 13.44 10.44
C THR A 293 4.82 12.66 10.92
N THR A 294 4.77 11.37 10.64
CA THR A 294 3.67 10.50 11.06
C THR A 294 3.95 9.98 12.46
N ARG A 295 3.68 10.78 13.48
CA ARG A 295 3.57 10.26 14.83
C ARG A 295 2.24 9.55 14.97
N LEU A 296 2.27 8.25 15.23
CA LEU A 296 1.13 7.53 15.83
C LEU A 296 0.89 7.94 17.31
N ASP A 297 1.62 8.94 17.78
CA ASP A 297 1.52 9.55 19.10
C ASP A 297 0.37 10.54 19.25
N SER A 298 -0.54 10.61 18.30
CA SER A 298 -1.79 11.31 18.60
C SER A 298 -2.60 10.46 19.60
N ARG A 299 -2.20 10.47 20.89
CA ARG A 299 -3.23 10.45 21.92
C ARG A 299 -4.21 11.56 21.51
N PRO A 300 -5.47 11.23 21.30
CA PRO A 300 -6.43 12.26 20.95
C PRO A 300 -6.37 13.32 22.04
N GLU A 301 -6.13 14.57 21.68
CA GLU A 301 -6.21 15.71 22.62
C GLU A 301 -7.59 15.91 23.22
N THR A 302 -8.59 15.22 22.73
CA THR A 302 -9.89 15.10 23.36
C THR A 302 -9.87 13.88 24.27
N GLU A 303 -9.99 14.10 25.59
CA GLU A 303 -10.26 13.08 26.62
C GLU A 303 -11.53 12.29 26.28
N VAL A 304 -11.40 11.35 25.34
CA VAL A 304 -12.42 10.31 25.20
C VAL A 304 -12.09 9.28 26.27
N ALA A 305 -12.79 9.36 27.40
CA ALA A 305 -12.60 8.46 28.53
C ALA A 305 -12.67 7.01 28.08
N GLY A 306 -11.55 6.27 28.22
CA GLY A 306 -11.49 4.85 27.92
C GLY A 306 -10.22 4.44 27.16
N GLN A 307 -9.98 3.14 27.12
CA GLN A 307 -8.89 2.56 26.34
C GLN A 307 -9.38 2.31 24.92
N TRP A 308 -8.73 2.91 23.94
CA TRP A 308 -9.04 2.79 22.52
C TRP A 308 -7.95 2.02 21.78
N VAL A 309 -8.33 1.10 20.93
CA VAL A 309 -7.41 0.27 20.14
C VAL A 309 -7.76 0.35 18.67
N LEU A 310 -6.75 0.58 17.87
CA LEU A 310 -6.83 0.53 16.44
C LEU A 310 -7.09 -0.91 15.99
N PHE A 311 -8.24 -1.18 15.40
CA PHE A 311 -8.65 -2.54 15.05
C PHE A 311 -8.08 -2.96 13.71
N LYS A 312 -7.05 -3.80 13.72
CA LYS A 312 -6.28 -4.19 12.54
C LYS A 312 -7.11 -4.72 11.36
N PRO A 313 -8.12 -5.59 11.50
CA PRO A 313 -8.96 -6.03 10.39
C PRO A 313 -9.75 -4.91 9.70
N VAL A 314 -9.97 -3.80 10.40
CA VAL A 314 -10.59 -2.59 9.84
C VAL A 314 -9.53 -1.71 9.21
N ILE A 315 -8.32 -1.62 9.81
CA ILE A 315 -7.20 -0.82 9.29
C ILE A 315 -6.73 -1.34 7.93
N GLU A 316 -6.73 -2.64 7.70
CA GLU A 316 -6.37 -3.21 6.39
C GLU A 316 -7.21 -2.62 5.24
N ASN A 317 -8.37 -2.04 5.56
CA ASN A 317 -9.22 -1.31 4.62
C ASN A 317 -9.10 0.23 4.74
N PHE A 318 -8.39 0.74 5.77
CA PHE A 318 -8.24 2.15 6.11
C PHE A 318 -6.78 2.44 6.46
N HIS A 319 -5.89 2.35 5.49
CA HIS A 319 -4.46 2.62 5.69
C HIS A 319 -4.19 4.08 6.05
N GLU A 320 -5.02 4.99 5.55
CA GLU A 320 -4.93 6.42 5.77
C GLU A 320 -6.16 6.94 6.52
N PRO A 321 -6.09 8.11 7.14
CA PRO A 321 -7.26 8.78 7.69
C PRO A 321 -8.34 8.97 6.62
N LEU A 322 -9.58 8.68 6.98
CA LEU A 322 -10.73 8.92 6.10
C LEU A 322 -11.09 10.41 6.09
N THR A 323 -11.62 10.87 4.96
CA THR A 323 -12.15 12.22 4.87
C THR A 323 -13.32 12.44 5.86
N PRO A 324 -13.55 13.68 6.31
CA PRO A 324 -14.64 13.99 7.26
C PRO A 324 -16.01 13.50 6.79
N MET A 325 -16.28 13.55 5.49
CA MET A 325 -17.55 13.08 4.91
C MET A 325 -17.67 11.56 5.03
N THR A 326 -16.61 10.81 4.75
CA THR A 326 -16.59 9.36 4.91
C THR A 326 -16.72 8.96 6.38
N VAL A 327 -16.07 9.70 7.29
CA VAL A 327 -16.18 9.51 8.74
C VAL A 327 -17.62 9.72 9.22
N ASP A 328 -18.30 10.78 8.78
CA ASP A 328 -19.70 11.04 9.19
C ASP A 328 -20.64 9.92 8.72
N LEU A 329 -20.45 9.45 7.50
CA LEU A 329 -21.17 8.30 6.97
C LEU A 329 -21.00 7.06 7.86
N PHE A 330 -19.76 6.72 8.21
CA PHE A 330 -19.46 5.55 9.02
C PHE A 330 -19.93 5.70 10.48
N ARG A 331 -19.90 6.91 11.06
CA ARG A 331 -20.45 7.15 12.42
C ARG A 331 -21.91 6.75 12.51
N ARG A 332 -22.67 6.91 11.43
CA ARG A 332 -24.09 6.53 11.37
C ARG A 332 -24.32 5.04 11.10
N ALA A 333 -23.34 4.36 10.51
CA ALA A 333 -23.46 2.98 10.05
C ALA A 333 -22.78 1.95 10.97
N LEU A 334 -21.76 2.36 11.73
CA LEU A 334 -20.98 1.42 12.54
C LEU A 334 -21.50 1.26 13.97
N PRO A 335 -21.24 0.10 14.59
CA PRO A 335 -21.72 -0.19 15.94
C PRO A 335 -21.17 0.79 16.99
N PRO A 336 -21.90 1.05 18.09
CA PRO A 336 -21.56 2.06 19.09
C PRO A 336 -20.37 1.71 20.00
N PHE A 337 -19.72 0.57 19.81
CA PHE A 337 -18.51 0.17 20.55
C PHE A 337 -17.20 0.63 19.92
N GLY A 338 -17.28 1.32 18.78
CA GLY A 338 -16.15 1.97 18.13
C GLY A 338 -16.36 3.47 17.95
N GLY A 339 -15.35 4.15 17.45
CA GLY A 339 -15.38 5.58 17.14
C GLY A 339 -14.25 6.01 16.24
N PHE A 340 -14.39 7.18 15.63
CA PHE A 340 -13.38 7.78 14.80
C PHE A 340 -12.62 8.85 15.58
N ILE A 341 -11.30 8.76 15.53
CA ILE A 341 -10.35 9.72 16.07
C ILE A 341 -9.41 10.06 14.92
N ASP A 342 -9.30 11.32 14.54
CA ASP A 342 -8.49 11.81 13.43
C ASP A 342 -8.69 11.02 12.13
N GLY A 343 -9.93 10.76 11.78
CA GLY A 343 -10.29 10.00 10.56
C GLY A 343 -10.03 8.49 10.63
N ARG A 344 -9.54 7.95 11.74
CA ARG A 344 -9.24 6.52 11.91
C ARG A 344 -10.24 5.87 12.87
N TYR A 345 -10.62 4.62 12.59
CA TYR A 345 -11.57 3.88 13.40
C TYR A 345 -10.89 3.10 14.52
N TYR A 346 -11.33 3.34 15.74
CA TYR A 346 -10.86 2.69 16.96
C TYR A 346 -11.99 1.93 17.65
N LEU A 347 -11.65 0.84 18.31
CA LEU A 347 -12.56 0.13 19.22
C LEU A 347 -12.33 0.53 20.67
N ASN A 348 -13.40 0.77 21.41
CA ASN A 348 -13.34 1.03 22.84
C ASN A 348 -13.31 -0.30 23.62
N PHE A 349 -12.22 -0.58 24.31
CA PHE A 349 -12.02 -1.82 25.06
C PHE A 349 -13.07 -2.05 26.14
N ASN A 350 -13.42 -1.01 26.87
CA ASN A 350 -14.39 -1.14 27.95
C ASN A 350 -15.80 -1.48 27.44
N LYS A 351 -16.19 -0.92 26.28
CA LYS A 351 -17.45 -1.26 25.62
C LYS A 351 -17.38 -2.68 25.04
N LEU A 352 -16.26 -3.05 24.42
CA LEU A 352 -16.09 -4.36 23.81
C LEU A 352 -16.07 -5.49 24.86
N LYS A 353 -15.39 -5.31 26.01
CA LYS A 353 -15.43 -6.26 27.13
C LYS A 353 -16.84 -6.53 27.65
N LYS A 354 -17.71 -5.51 27.65
CA LYS A 354 -19.11 -5.68 28.07
C LYS A 354 -19.91 -6.55 27.09
N LEU A 355 -19.45 -6.63 25.85
CA LEU A 355 -20.07 -7.44 24.79
C LEU A 355 -19.57 -8.88 24.75
N LEU A 356 -18.51 -9.26 25.45
CA LEU A 356 -17.94 -10.60 25.41
C LEU A 356 -18.38 -11.41 26.64
N PRO A 357 -18.69 -12.73 26.48
CA PRO A 357 -19.08 -13.62 27.59
C PRO A 357 -17.90 -14.06 28.44
N PHE A 358 -16.73 -13.46 28.28
CA PHE A 358 -15.48 -13.82 28.91
C PHE A 358 -14.95 -12.68 29.76
N ARG A 359 -14.36 -13.01 30.91
CA ARG A 359 -13.61 -12.05 31.72
C ARG A 359 -12.18 -11.98 31.16
N LEU A 360 -11.93 -11.03 30.24
CA LEU A 360 -10.64 -10.81 29.61
C LEU A 360 -9.91 -9.64 30.25
N LYS A 361 -8.61 -9.81 30.50
CA LYS A 361 -7.70 -8.70 30.77
C LYS A 361 -7.44 -7.90 29.47
N ASP A 362 -6.93 -6.69 29.59
CA ASP A 362 -6.69 -5.84 28.41
C ASP A 362 -5.69 -6.46 27.42
N ALA A 363 -4.63 -7.07 27.93
CA ALA A 363 -3.65 -7.80 27.12
C ALA A 363 -4.27 -9.00 26.37
N GLU A 364 -5.11 -9.77 27.05
CA GLU A 364 -5.79 -10.95 26.46
C GLU A 364 -6.80 -10.53 25.37
N LEU A 365 -7.50 -9.40 25.58
CA LEU A 365 -8.39 -8.85 24.58
C LEU A 365 -7.61 -8.30 23.38
N ALA A 366 -6.46 -7.66 23.62
CA ALA A 366 -5.59 -7.18 22.56
C ALA A 366 -5.03 -8.35 21.72
N GLU A 367 -4.58 -9.44 22.35
CA GLU A 367 -4.14 -10.64 21.65
C GLU A 367 -5.25 -11.28 20.82
N LEU A 368 -6.48 -11.36 21.38
CA LEU A 368 -7.65 -11.87 20.67
C LEU A 368 -7.99 -11.02 19.43
N LEU A 369 -7.97 -9.69 19.57
CA LEU A 369 -8.27 -8.76 18.48
C LEU A 369 -7.18 -8.72 17.41
N LEU A 370 -5.92 -8.89 17.79
CA LEU A 370 -4.78 -8.92 16.88
C LEU A 370 -4.57 -10.29 16.24
N LEU A 371 -5.38 -11.31 16.63
CA LEU A 371 -5.25 -12.70 16.17
C LEU A 371 -3.83 -13.26 16.39
N ARG A 372 -3.13 -12.77 17.41
CA ARG A 372 -1.78 -13.18 17.78
C ARG A 372 -1.87 -14.11 19.00
N GLY A 373 -1.47 -15.36 18.80
CA GLY A 373 -1.28 -16.30 19.89
C GLY A 373 -2.42 -17.30 20.14
N ALA A 374 -2.24 -18.16 21.15
CA ALA A 374 -3.23 -19.11 21.60
C ALA A 374 -4.42 -18.40 22.24
N ALA A 375 -5.62 -18.92 22.04
CA ALA A 375 -6.82 -18.38 22.70
C ALA A 375 -6.58 -18.20 24.20
N PRO A 376 -6.91 -17.02 24.75
CA PRO A 376 -6.68 -16.75 26.17
C PRO A 376 -7.41 -17.79 27.03
N LYS A 377 -6.80 -18.19 28.13
CA LYS A 377 -7.44 -19.04 29.16
C LYS A 377 -8.45 -18.22 29.96
N ALA A 378 -9.39 -17.59 29.26
CA ALA A 378 -10.34 -16.70 29.88
C ALA A 378 -11.44 -17.48 30.61
N ALA A 379 -11.76 -17.07 31.83
CA ALA A 379 -12.87 -17.64 32.57
C ALA A 379 -14.20 -17.16 31.97
N LEU A 380 -15.12 -18.11 31.74
CA LEU A 380 -16.50 -17.81 31.35
C LEU A 380 -17.20 -16.98 32.43
N ASP A 381 -17.89 -15.94 32.02
CA ASP A 381 -18.78 -15.19 32.92
C ASP A 381 -20.17 -15.86 32.91
N TRP A 382 -20.37 -16.76 33.85
CA TRP A 382 -21.58 -17.57 33.97
C TRP A 382 -22.85 -16.72 34.12
N LEU A 383 -22.77 -15.52 34.68
CA LEU A 383 -23.89 -14.59 34.82
C LEU A 383 -24.34 -13.99 33.48
N ARG A 384 -23.41 -13.83 32.55
CA ARG A 384 -23.69 -13.25 31.22
C ARG A 384 -23.96 -14.32 30.16
N LEU A 385 -23.56 -15.56 30.42
CA LEU A 385 -23.69 -16.66 29.48
C LEU A 385 -25.12 -16.93 28.98
N PRO A 386 -26.20 -16.88 29.83
CA PRO A 386 -27.57 -17.07 29.36
C PRO A 386 -28.03 -15.99 28.37
N GLY A 387 -27.72 -14.74 28.65
CA GLY A 387 -28.03 -13.61 27.73
C GLY A 387 -27.28 -13.74 26.39
N TYR A 388 -26.05 -14.22 26.44
CA TYR A 388 -25.25 -14.50 25.25
C TYR A 388 -25.77 -15.66 24.43
N LEU A 389 -26.13 -16.77 25.08
CA LEU A 389 -26.76 -17.91 24.42
C LEU A 389 -28.09 -17.50 23.77
N ALA A 390 -28.90 -16.70 24.47
CA ALA A 390 -30.15 -16.16 23.93
C ALA A 390 -29.88 -15.24 22.72
N ALA A 391 -28.95 -14.28 22.83
CA ALA A 391 -28.56 -13.40 21.74
C ALA A 391 -27.93 -14.18 20.56
N PHE A 392 -27.09 -15.18 20.86
CA PHE A 392 -26.51 -16.06 19.85
C PHE A 392 -27.58 -16.91 19.17
N ILE A 393 -28.50 -17.51 19.90
CA ILE A 393 -29.64 -18.26 19.37
C ILE A 393 -30.54 -17.35 18.56
N LEU A 394 -30.83 -16.14 19.02
CA LEU A 394 -31.66 -15.16 18.30
C LEU A 394 -30.98 -14.68 17.01
N ALA A 395 -29.70 -14.34 17.07
CA ALA A 395 -28.90 -14.04 15.89
C ALA A 395 -28.78 -15.26 14.97
N TYR A 396 -28.65 -16.43 15.56
CA TYR A 396 -28.67 -17.70 14.86
C TYR A 396 -30.03 -17.94 14.22
N LEU A 397 -31.16 -17.76 14.83
CA LEU A 397 -32.51 -17.89 14.28
C LEU A 397 -32.86 -16.78 13.28
N SER A 398 -32.45 -15.53 13.50
CA SER A 398 -32.73 -14.39 12.61
C SER A 398 -31.95 -14.49 11.29
N THR A 399 -30.78 -15.14 11.27
CA THR A 399 -29.97 -15.33 10.06
C THR A 399 -30.39 -16.53 9.19
N GLY A 400 -31.48 -17.23 9.54
CA GLY A 400 -32.08 -18.29 8.72
C GLY A 400 -31.19 -19.53 8.54
N ILE A 401 -31.01 -20.24 9.59
CA ILE A 401 -29.95 -21.20 9.88
C ILE A 401 -30.16 -22.60 9.36
N THR A 402 -30.29 -22.74 8.12
CA THR A 402 -29.88 -24.01 7.53
C THR A 402 -28.67 -23.73 6.63
N TRP A 403 -27.56 -24.30 7.00
CA TRP A 403 -26.24 -24.13 6.37
C TRP A 403 -26.27 -24.14 4.83
N HIS A 404 -27.15 -24.89 4.21
CA HIS A 404 -27.33 -24.93 2.75
C HIS A 404 -28.20 -23.79 2.20
N ARG A 405 -29.14 -23.26 2.99
CA ARG A 405 -29.96 -22.11 2.56
C ARG A 405 -29.16 -20.82 2.60
N THR A 406 -28.24 -20.65 3.54
CA THR A 406 -27.42 -19.44 3.63
C THR A 406 -26.48 -19.33 2.42
N ALA A 407 -25.92 -20.43 1.90
CA ALA A 407 -25.08 -20.42 0.69
C ALA A 407 -25.86 -19.97 -0.54
N ARG A 408 -27.01 -20.58 -0.80
CA ARG A 408 -27.87 -20.23 -1.94
C ARG A 408 -28.48 -18.84 -1.81
N LEU A 409 -28.89 -18.44 -0.60
CA LEU A 409 -29.39 -17.11 -0.33
C LEU A 409 -28.30 -16.07 -0.54
N THR A 410 -27.04 -16.37 -0.22
CA THR A 410 -25.96 -15.41 -0.35
C THR A 410 -25.65 -15.15 -1.81
N THR A 411 -25.44 -16.16 -2.64
CA THR A 411 -25.16 -15.98 -4.07
C THR A 411 -26.32 -15.29 -4.80
N THR A 412 -27.57 -15.72 -4.53
CA THR A 412 -28.76 -15.08 -5.11
C THR A 412 -28.98 -13.67 -4.55
N SER A 413 -28.70 -13.44 -3.26
CA SER A 413 -28.82 -12.12 -2.62
C SER A 413 -27.77 -11.16 -3.14
N LEU A 414 -26.56 -11.63 -3.40
CA LEU A 414 -25.49 -10.86 -3.98
C LEU A 414 -25.88 -10.37 -5.39
N TRP A 415 -26.39 -11.25 -6.23
CA TRP A 415 -26.84 -10.87 -7.58
C TRP A 415 -28.02 -9.87 -7.55
N ARG A 416 -28.99 -10.09 -6.65
CA ARG A 416 -30.12 -9.15 -6.44
C ARG A 416 -29.63 -7.80 -5.93
N PHE A 417 -28.60 -7.79 -5.11
CA PHE A 417 -28.01 -6.54 -4.61
C PHE A 417 -27.32 -5.75 -5.71
N ALA A 418 -26.56 -6.41 -6.60
CA ALA A 418 -25.97 -5.74 -7.75
C ALA A 418 -27.06 -5.08 -8.63
N LYS A 419 -28.16 -5.79 -8.86
CA LYS A 419 -29.31 -5.24 -9.60
C LYS A 419 -29.97 -4.06 -8.86
N LEU A 420 -30.12 -4.16 -7.54
CA LEU A 420 -30.63 -3.06 -6.71
C LEU A 420 -29.71 -1.85 -6.74
N ALA A 421 -28.39 -2.07 -6.68
CA ALA A 421 -27.38 -1.02 -6.76
C ALA A 421 -27.50 -0.24 -8.08
N GLU A 422 -27.66 -0.94 -9.21
CA GLU A 422 -27.88 -0.31 -10.52
C GLU A 422 -29.23 0.44 -10.58
N GLN A 423 -30.28 -0.11 -10.01
CA GLN A 423 -31.58 0.58 -9.91
C GLN A 423 -31.50 1.86 -9.08
N VAL A 424 -30.82 1.81 -7.92
CA VAL A 424 -30.61 3.00 -7.05
C VAL A 424 -29.72 4.02 -7.74
N LYS A 425 -28.77 3.58 -8.56
CA LYS A 425 -27.92 4.46 -9.35
C LYS A 425 -28.70 5.22 -10.43
N SER A 426 -29.63 4.54 -11.09
CA SER A 426 -30.44 5.10 -12.18
C SER A 426 -31.71 5.81 -11.71
N ASP A 427 -32.16 5.62 -10.46
CA ASP A 427 -33.35 6.30 -9.96
C ASP A 427 -33.08 7.80 -9.73
N GLY A 428 -34.12 8.63 -9.83
CA GLY A 428 -34.05 10.08 -9.68
C GLY A 428 -33.73 10.56 -8.25
N THR A 429 -33.46 9.67 -7.29
CA THR A 429 -33.17 10.01 -5.89
C THR A 429 -31.79 10.68 -5.80
N GLN A 430 -31.76 11.98 -5.55
CA GLN A 430 -30.53 12.75 -5.36
C GLN A 430 -29.96 12.66 -3.93
N ASP A 431 -30.67 12.03 -3.00
CA ASP A 431 -30.22 11.90 -1.61
C ASP A 431 -29.32 10.67 -1.41
N ALA A 432 -28.01 10.94 -1.27
CA ALA A 432 -27.00 9.91 -1.02
C ALA A 432 -27.23 9.15 0.30
N VAL A 433 -27.82 9.80 1.33
CA VAL A 433 -28.10 9.16 2.62
C VAL A 433 -29.26 8.19 2.47
N ALA A 434 -30.31 8.57 1.75
CA ALA A 434 -31.44 7.67 1.45
C ALA A 434 -30.99 6.48 0.59
N ALA A 435 -30.13 6.71 -0.42
CA ALA A 435 -29.53 5.65 -1.23
C ALA A 435 -28.73 4.67 -0.36
N MET A 436 -27.92 5.17 0.57
CA MET A 436 -27.18 4.34 1.51
C MET A 436 -28.10 3.55 2.45
N GLN A 437 -29.12 4.20 3.02
CA GLN A 437 -30.08 3.51 3.87
C GLN A 437 -30.76 2.35 3.15
N ARG A 438 -31.11 2.53 1.87
CA ARG A 438 -31.67 1.46 1.04
C ARG A 438 -30.67 0.34 0.81
N LEU A 439 -29.42 0.65 0.50
CA LEU A 439 -28.41 -0.36 0.09
C LEU A 439 -27.73 -1.04 1.28
N VAL A 440 -27.36 -0.29 2.32
CA VAL A 440 -26.50 -0.81 3.41
C VAL A 440 -27.30 -1.15 4.65
N LEU A 441 -28.23 -0.29 5.06
CA LEU A 441 -28.99 -0.47 6.32
C LEU A 441 -30.27 -1.27 6.12
N GLY A 442 -30.71 -1.48 4.87
CA GLY A 442 -31.95 -2.20 4.57
C GLY A 442 -33.17 -1.56 5.24
N ALA A 443 -33.13 -0.22 5.39
CA ALA A 443 -34.15 0.52 6.15
C ALA A 443 -35.54 0.51 5.48
N HIS A 444 -35.62 0.01 4.25
CA HIS A 444 -36.93 -0.10 3.58
C HIS A 444 -37.51 -1.50 3.82
N PRO A 445 -38.74 -1.60 4.39
CA PRO A 445 -39.40 -2.89 4.68
C PRO A 445 -39.51 -3.82 3.46
N MET A 446 -39.58 -3.24 2.26
CA MET A 446 -39.71 -3.97 0.99
C MET A 446 -38.36 -4.43 0.38
N GLU A 447 -37.22 -3.98 0.93
CA GLU A 447 -35.89 -4.27 0.38
C GLU A 447 -34.90 -4.80 1.47
N PRO A 448 -35.15 -5.99 2.04
CA PRO A 448 -34.33 -6.49 3.15
C PRO A 448 -32.93 -7.01 2.70
N ILE A 449 -32.56 -6.81 1.44
CA ILE A 449 -31.33 -7.37 0.86
C ILE A 449 -30.09 -6.77 1.48
N GLY A 450 -30.04 -5.44 1.70
CA GLY A 450 -28.90 -4.78 2.32
C GLY A 450 -28.63 -5.28 3.75
N HIS A 451 -29.70 -5.45 4.54
CA HIS A 451 -29.60 -6.02 5.89
C HIS A 451 -29.06 -7.46 5.87
N ARG A 452 -29.47 -8.29 4.89
CA ARG A 452 -28.97 -9.66 4.75
C ARG A 452 -27.49 -9.69 4.37
N ILE A 453 -26.99 -8.74 3.56
CA ILE A 453 -25.58 -8.63 3.23
C ILE A 453 -24.77 -8.20 4.45
N PHE A 454 -25.24 -7.25 5.23
CA PHE A 454 -24.62 -6.87 6.49
C PHE A 454 -24.55 -8.06 7.47
N GLN A 455 -25.64 -8.82 7.62
CA GLN A 455 -25.66 -10.04 8.42
C GLN A 455 -24.69 -11.11 7.87
N SER A 456 -24.53 -11.20 6.55
CA SER A 456 -23.56 -12.12 5.93
C SER A 456 -22.13 -11.77 6.33
N ASN A 457 -21.79 -10.48 6.43
CA ASN A 457 -20.48 -10.04 6.86
C ASN A 457 -20.19 -10.44 8.33
N VAL A 458 -21.16 -10.24 9.22
CA VAL A 458 -21.05 -10.70 10.61
C VAL A 458 -20.91 -12.22 10.68
N SER A 459 -21.67 -12.95 9.84
CA SER A 459 -21.60 -14.41 9.76
C SER A 459 -20.24 -14.88 9.23
N ALA A 460 -19.63 -14.15 8.30
CA ALA A 460 -18.32 -14.47 7.76
C ALA A 460 -17.22 -14.50 8.85
N GLY A 461 -17.35 -13.72 9.93
CA GLY A 461 -16.44 -13.77 11.07
C GLY A 461 -16.35 -15.13 11.76
N ARG A 462 -17.30 -16.03 11.50
CA ARG A 462 -17.29 -17.40 12.06
C ARG A 462 -16.09 -18.23 11.61
N TYR A 463 -15.47 -17.91 10.47
CA TYR A 463 -14.29 -18.64 10.02
C TYR A 463 -13.15 -18.57 11.04
N PHE A 464 -12.98 -17.46 11.76
CA PHE A 464 -11.97 -17.33 12.81
C PHE A 464 -12.21 -18.33 13.96
N ILE A 465 -13.47 -18.46 14.37
CA ILE A 465 -13.84 -19.42 15.43
C ILE A 465 -13.59 -20.86 14.96
N LEU A 466 -14.01 -21.18 13.74
CA LEU A 466 -13.82 -22.52 13.17
C LEU A 466 -12.35 -22.84 12.94
N LEU A 467 -11.55 -21.88 12.51
CA LEU A 467 -10.11 -22.04 12.35
C LEU A 467 -9.44 -22.35 13.70
N GLU A 468 -9.84 -21.68 14.76
CA GLU A 468 -9.33 -21.95 16.11
C GLU A 468 -9.79 -23.31 16.63
N VAL A 469 -11.04 -23.71 16.38
CA VAL A 469 -11.54 -25.04 16.68
C VAL A 469 -10.74 -26.11 15.93
N LEU A 470 -10.48 -25.89 14.64
CA LEU A 470 -9.68 -26.80 13.82
C LEU A 470 -8.23 -26.92 14.34
N LYS A 471 -7.57 -25.79 14.67
CA LYS A 471 -6.22 -25.78 15.26
C LYS A 471 -6.18 -26.61 16.55
N ARG A 472 -7.12 -26.40 17.46
CA ARG A 472 -7.21 -27.20 18.72
C ARG A 472 -7.45 -28.66 18.46
N PHE A 473 -8.32 -28.97 17.50
CA PHE A 473 -8.58 -30.33 17.08
C PHE A 473 -7.32 -31.03 16.56
N LEU A 474 -6.57 -30.35 15.68
CA LEU A 474 -5.34 -30.88 15.10
C LEU A 474 -4.22 -31.00 16.13
N ASN A 475 -4.05 -30.07 17.04
CA ASN A 475 -3.07 -30.16 18.13
C ASN A 475 -3.34 -31.42 19.02
N LYS A 476 -4.61 -31.81 19.15
CA LYS A 476 -4.97 -32.98 19.93
C LYS A 476 -4.83 -34.31 19.17
N PHE A 477 -5.21 -34.32 17.89
CA PHE A 477 -5.39 -35.58 17.13
C PHE A 477 -4.36 -35.77 16.00
N ALA A 478 -3.61 -34.72 15.66
CA ALA A 478 -2.56 -34.71 14.65
C ALA A 478 -1.37 -33.83 15.09
N PRO A 479 -0.73 -34.13 16.25
CA PRO A 479 0.29 -33.24 16.84
C PRO A 479 1.53 -33.05 15.97
N GLY A 480 1.75 -33.87 14.94
CA GLY A 480 2.84 -33.72 13.97
C GLY A 480 2.46 -32.97 12.69
N PHE A 481 1.24 -32.47 12.59
CA PHE A 481 0.82 -31.70 11.41
C PHE A 481 1.34 -30.25 11.47
N ASP A 482 1.94 -29.81 10.36
CA ASP A 482 2.37 -28.41 10.23
C ASP A 482 1.15 -27.48 10.06
N ILE A 483 0.85 -26.73 11.12
CA ILE A 483 -0.27 -25.77 11.14
C ILE A 483 -0.10 -24.69 10.06
N GLY A 484 1.11 -24.39 9.61
CA GLY A 484 1.36 -23.46 8.50
C GLY A 484 0.74 -23.89 7.16
N LEU A 485 0.43 -25.18 7.01
CA LEU A 485 -0.28 -25.70 5.84
C LEU A 485 -1.80 -25.45 5.86
N LEU A 486 -2.37 -25.03 6.99
CA LEU A 486 -3.81 -24.76 7.08
C LEU A 486 -4.28 -23.65 6.15
N ASP A 487 -3.46 -22.64 5.91
CA ASP A 487 -3.79 -21.55 4.98
C ASP A 487 -3.98 -22.09 3.56
N GLN A 488 -3.16 -23.07 3.16
CA GLN A 488 -3.29 -23.74 1.86
C GLN A 488 -4.51 -24.66 1.82
N ALA A 489 -4.75 -25.43 2.88
CA ALA A 489 -5.90 -26.33 2.98
C ALA A 489 -7.24 -25.58 3.03
N CYS A 490 -7.27 -24.39 3.68
CA CYS A 490 -8.45 -23.57 3.88
C CYS A 490 -8.64 -22.48 2.80
N THR A 491 -7.89 -22.50 1.70
CA THR A 491 -8.07 -21.56 0.57
C THR A 491 -9.54 -21.55 0.12
N GLY A 492 -10.10 -20.38 -0.14
CA GLY A 492 -11.50 -20.19 -0.55
C GLY A 492 -11.89 -20.95 -1.82
N HIS A 493 -13.19 -20.98 -2.10
CA HIS A 493 -13.72 -21.63 -3.30
C HIS A 493 -13.35 -20.89 -4.60
N GLU A 494 -13.53 -21.56 -5.73
CA GLU A 494 -13.23 -21.00 -7.06
C GLU A 494 -14.17 -19.83 -7.45
N ASP A 495 -15.39 -19.80 -6.92
CA ASP A 495 -16.37 -18.73 -7.10
C ASP A 495 -16.11 -17.49 -6.23
N MET A 496 -14.97 -17.42 -5.55
CA MET A 496 -14.55 -16.24 -4.80
C MET A 496 -14.21 -15.08 -5.75
N LEU A 497 -14.94 -13.97 -5.61
CA LEU A 497 -14.82 -12.81 -6.51
C LEU A 497 -13.43 -12.16 -6.51
N SER A 498 -12.73 -12.15 -5.39
CA SER A 498 -11.35 -11.65 -5.35
C SER A 498 -10.38 -12.55 -6.14
N ARG A 499 -10.65 -13.85 -6.24
CA ARG A 499 -9.90 -14.76 -7.11
C ARG A 499 -10.20 -14.50 -8.59
N GLN A 500 -11.47 -14.38 -8.95
CA GLN A 500 -11.88 -14.04 -10.31
C GLN A 500 -11.29 -12.70 -10.76
N MET A 501 -11.23 -11.72 -9.86
CA MET A 501 -10.55 -10.44 -10.12
C MET A 501 -9.06 -10.64 -10.45
N VAL A 502 -8.33 -11.43 -9.66
CA VAL A 502 -6.91 -11.71 -9.93
C VAL A 502 -6.74 -12.48 -11.24
N GLU A 503 -7.63 -13.43 -11.53
CA GLU A 503 -7.63 -14.17 -12.78
C GLU A 503 -7.91 -13.24 -13.97
N GLY A 504 -8.84 -12.30 -13.86
CA GLY A 504 -9.10 -11.28 -14.89
C GLY A 504 -7.89 -10.39 -15.18
N VAL A 505 -7.19 -9.91 -14.14
CA VAL A 505 -5.94 -9.14 -14.33
C VAL A 505 -4.85 -9.99 -15.01
N ARG A 506 -4.79 -11.27 -14.70
CA ARG A 506 -3.84 -12.20 -15.35
C ARG A 506 -4.17 -12.43 -16.81
N SER A 507 -5.45 -12.60 -17.14
CA SER A 507 -5.87 -12.72 -18.54
C SER A 507 -5.51 -11.47 -19.34
N LEU A 508 -5.60 -10.28 -18.74
CA LEU A 508 -5.10 -9.05 -19.36
C LEU A 508 -3.58 -9.12 -19.62
N ALA A 509 -2.81 -9.63 -18.66
CA ALA A 509 -1.37 -9.78 -18.84
C ALA A 509 -1.01 -10.85 -19.90
N GLU A 510 -1.78 -11.94 -20.00
CA GLU A 510 -1.62 -12.96 -21.05
C GLU A 510 -1.87 -12.37 -22.45
N LEU A 511 -2.97 -11.64 -22.61
CA LEU A 511 -3.27 -10.95 -23.87
C LEU A 511 -2.17 -9.94 -24.25
N ALA A 512 -1.58 -9.28 -23.26
CA ALA A 512 -0.47 -8.36 -23.50
C ALA A 512 0.84 -9.11 -23.87
N ASN A 513 1.12 -10.27 -23.27
CA ASN A 513 2.29 -11.10 -23.64
C ASN A 513 2.17 -11.67 -25.07
N ASP A 514 0.94 -11.91 -25.56
CA ASP A 514 0.69 -12.42 -26.91
C ASP A 514 0.80 -11.31 -27.97
N ASP A 515 0.89 -10.04 -27.57
CA ASP A 515 1.03 -8.87 -28.43
C ASP A 515 2.33 -8.12 -28.12
N PRO A 516 3.38 -8.25 -28.94
CA PRO A 516 4.70 -7.65 -28.69
C PRO A 516 4.70 -6.13 -28.60
N GLU A 517 3.79 -5.44 -29.31
CA GLU A 517 3.69 -3.97 -29.25
C GLU A 517 3.08 -3.55 -27.91
N LEU A 518 2.04 -4.24 -27.48
CA LEU A 518 1.38 -3.99 -26.20
C LEU A 518 2.27 -4.40 -25.00
N GLU A 519 2.99 -5.50 -25.09
CA GLU A 519 3.99 -5.91 -24.11
C GLU A 519 5.08 -4.83 -23.94
N ALA A 520 5.62 -4.35 -25.07
CA ALA A 520 6.60 -3.29 -25.07
C ALA A 520 6.06 -1.99 -24.47
N LEU A 521 4.83 -1.61 -24.82
CA LEU A 521 4.14 -0.45 -24.28
C LEU A 521 3.95 -0.55 -22.75
N LEU A 522 3.42 -1.67 -22.27
CA LEU A 522 3.24 -1.87 -20.83
C LEU A 522 4.57 -1.95 -20.06
N THR A 523 5.65 -2.41 -20.69
CA THR A 523 6.95 -2.64 -20.03
C THR A 523 7.83 -1.40 -20.03
N ARG A 524 7.89 -0.69 -21.15
CA ARG A 524 8.85 0.39 -21.40
C ARG A 524 8.32 1.77 -21.08
N GLU A 525 7.01 2.00 -21.29
CA GLU A 525 6.44 3.33 -21.08
C GLU A 525 6.30 3.67 -19.58
N PRO A 526 6.46 4.96 -19.24
CA PRO A 526 6.12 5.46 -17.92
C PRO A 526 4.66 5.17 -17.58
N THR A 527 4.39 4.87 -16.33
CA THR A 527 3.03 4.50 -15.87
C THR A 527 1.99 5.54 -16.26
N SER A 528 2.33 6.83 -16.30
CA SER A 528 1.43 7.91 -16.70
C SER A 528 1.02 7.88 -18.17
N GLU A 529 1.83 7.31 -19.05
CA GLU A 529 1.58 7.27 -20.50
C GLU A 529 0.86 6.00 -20.94
N ILE A 530 1.01 4.92 -20.18
CA ILE A 530 0.39 3.63 -20.51
C ILE A 530 -1.13 3.78 -20.71
N ALA A 531 -1.84 4.49 -19.83
CA ALA A 531 -3.28 4.63 -19.93
C ALA A 531 -3.71 5.42 -21.18
N LEU A 532 -2.95 6.46 -21.55
CA LEU A 532 -3.20 7.25 -22.75
C LEU A 532 -2.99 6.42 -24.01
N ARG A 533 -1.86 5.72 -24.08
CA ARG A 533 -1.52 4.87 -25.23
C ARG A 533 -2.46 3.67 -25.37
N VAL A 534 -2.86 3.05 -24.25
CA VAL A 534 -3.87 1.97 -24.27
C VAL A 534 -5.22 2.49 -24.76
N ALA A 535 -5.60 3.73 -24.42
CA ALA A 535 -6.83 4.34 -24.91
C ALA A 535 -6.80 4.70 -26.42
N GLU A 536 -5.64 4.71 -27.06
CA GLU A 536 -5.48 4.89 -28.51
C GLU A 536 -5.69 3.58 -29.30
N LEU A 537 -5.72 2.42 -28.62
CA LEU A 537 -5.98 1.14 -29.27
C LEU A 537 -7.42 1.08 -29.79
N PRO A 538 -7.68 0.39 -30.91
CA PRO A 538 -9.03 0.23 -31.44
C PRO A 538 -9.96 -0.49 -30.45
N ASP A 539 -11.24 -0.10 -30.38
CA ASP A 539 -12.28 -0.78 -29.56
C ASP A 539 -12.38 -2.28 -29.85
N SER A 540 -12.04 -2.70 -31.08
CA SER A 540 -12.00 -4.11 -31.49
C SER A 540 -10.80 -4.88 -31.00
N HIS A 541 -9.83 -4.23 -30.36
CA HIS A 541 -8.62 -4.88 -29.86
C HIS A 541 -8.95 -5.83 -28.71
N SER A 542 -8.43 -7.07 -28.73
CA SER A 542 -8.77 -8.11 -27.74
C SER A 542 -8.48 -7.70 -26.31
N PHE A 543 -7.42 -6.95 -26.09
CA PHE A 543 -7.06 -6.41 -24.77
C PHE A 543 -8.07 -5.35 -24.29
N ILE A 544 -8.54 -4.46 -25.18
CA ILE A 544 -9.55 -3.44 -24.84
C ILE A 544 -10.85 -4.10 -24.44
N ILE A 545 -11.33 -5.08 -25.25
CA ILE A 545 -12.55 -5.83 -24.94
C ILE A 545 -12.43 -6.50 -23.56
N ALA A 546 -11.30 -7.18 -23.29
CA ALA A 546 -11.08 -7.85 -22.00
C ALA A 546 -10.96 -6.84 -20.84
N LEU A 547 -10.35 -5.67 -21.06
CA LEU A 547 -10.26 -4.60 -20.08
C LEU A 547 -11.65 -4.02 -19.76
N GLU A 548 -12.48 -3.79 -20.76
CA GLU A 548 -13.86 -3.32 -20.56
C GLU A 548 -14.72 -4.34 -19.80
N GLU A 549 -14.62 -5.63 -20.14
CA GLU A 549 -15.28 -6.70 -19.41
C GLU A 549 -14.82 -6.76 -17.95
N PHE A 550 -13.51 -6.64 -17.71
CA PHE A 550 -12.95 -6.57 -16.37
C PHE A 550 -13.46 -5.35 -15.59
N LEU A 551 -13.47 -4.18 -16.21
CA LEU A 551 -13.96 -2.94 -15.60
C LEU A 551 -15.48 -2.95 -15.37
N ALA A 552 -16.25 -3.61 -16.23
CA ALA A 552 -17.68 -3.82 -16.00
C ALA A 552 -17.93 -4.66 -14.73
N ALA A 553 -17.13 -5.69 -14.49
CA ALA A 553 -17.25 -6.56 -13.32
C ALA A 553 -16.65 -5.95 -12.05
N PHE A 554 -15.47 -5.32 -12.14
CA PHE A 554 -14.63 -4.92 -10.98
C PHE A 554 -14.30 -3.43 -10.96
N GLY A 555 -14.68 -2.64 -11.92
CA GLY A 555 -14.34 -1.22 -12.04
C GLY A 555 -14.89 -0.32 -10.92
N HIS A 556 -15.84 -0.80 -10.11
CA HIS A 556 -16.31 -0.13 -8.89
C HIS A 556 -15.30 -0.23 -7.73
N ARG A 557 -14.27 -1.06 -7.83
CA ARG A 557 -13.19 -1.17 -6.85
C ARG A 557 -12.16 -0.06 -7.03
N GLY A 558 -11.26 0.07 -6.07
CA GLY A 558 -10.20 1.07 -6.06
C GLY A 558 -9.12 0.75 -5.02
N VAL A 559 -8.06 1.52 -4.99
CA VAL A 559 -6.98 1.36 -4.01
C VAL A 559 -7.48 1.63 -2.58
N LYS A 560 -8.36 2.64 -2.42
CA LYS A 560 -9.00 3.01 -1.15
C LYS A 560 -10.50 2.71 -1.25
N GLU A 561 -10.86 1.44 -1.21
CA GLU A 561 -12.22 0.96 -1.52
C GLU A 561 -13.33 1.60 -0.68
N LEU A 562 -13.04 1.94 0.57
CA LEU A 562 -14.01 2.50 1.52
C LEU A 562 -13.91 4.02 1.66
N GLU A 563 -13.01 4.67 0.91
CA GLU A 563 -12.93 6.13 0.85
C GLU A 563 -13.81 6.65 -0.31
N LEU A 564 -14.77 7.51 0.02
CA LEU A 564 -15.73 8.04 -0.96
C LEU A 564 -15.06 8.94 -2.02
N MET A 565 -14.01 9.65 -1.65
CA MET A 565 -13.31 10.56 -2.57
C MET A 565 -12.28 9.85 -3.46
N ALA A 566 -11.86 8.63 -3.10
CA ALA A 566 -10.87 7.90 -3.88
C ALA A 566 -11.40 7.46 -5.25
N PRO A 567 -10.60 7.58 -6.34
CA PRO A 567 -11.02 7.15 -7.66
C PRO A 567 -11.27 5.64 -7.71
N ARG A 568 -12.22 5.23 -8.55
CA ARG A 568 -12.50 3.83 -8.84
C ARG A 568 -11.72 3.40 -10.09
N TRP A 569 -11.46 2.10 -10.24
CA TRP A 569 -10.69 1.59 -11.38
C TRP A 569 -11.30 1.93 -12.73
N ARG A 570 -12.64 2.11 -12.82
CA ARG A 570 -13.29 2.60 -14.03
C ARG A 570 -13.03 4.08 -14.32
N GLU A 571 -12.65 4.86 -13.30
CA GLU A 571 -12.31 6.29 -13.43
C GLU A 571 -10.81 6.49 -13.62
N ASP A 572 -10.01 5.57 -13.07
CA ASP A 572 -8.56 5.54 -13.17
C ASP A 572 -8.10 4.09 -13.41
N THR A 573 -7.93 3.75 -14.68
CA THR A 573 -7.53 2.41 -15.12
C THR A 573 -6.07 2.10 -14.83
N MET A 574 -5.26 3.09 -14.46
CA MET A 574 -3.82 2.93 -14.20
C MET A 574 -3.50 1.84 -13.19
N ALA A 575 -4.30 1.74 -12.12
CA ALA A 575 -4.10 0.69 -11.11
C ALA A 575 -4.25 -0.71 -11.71
N VAL A 576 -5.22 -0.91 -12.62
CA VAL A 576 -5.46 -2.19 -13.30
C VAL A 576 -4.33 -2.50 -14.27
N LEU A 577 -3.90 -1.51 -15.08
CA LEU A 577 -2.81 -1.66 -16.03
C LEU A 577 -1.48 -1.94 -15.31
N THR A 578 -1.22 -1.29 -14.17
CA THR A 578 -0.06 -1.57 -13.32
C THR A 578 -0.11 -2.98 -12.75
N MET A 579 -1.29 -3.45 -12.31
CA MET A 579 -1.43 -4.84 -11.87
C MET A 579 -1.17 -5.82 -13.01
N ALA A 580 -1.69 -5.58 -14.21
CA ALA A 580 -1.45 -6.42 -15.40
C ALA A 580 0.04 -6.43 -15.75
N ARG A 581 0.69 -5.28 -15.79
CA ARG A 581 2.14 -5.14 -15.98
C ARG A 581 2.95 -6.01 -15.02
N ASN A 582 2.57 -6.05 -13.74
CA ASN A 582 3.26 -6.86 -12.73
C ASN A 582 3.12 -8.37 -12.94
N TYR A 583 2.19 -8.80 -13.79
CA TYR A 583 2.03 -10.20 -14.19
C TYR A 583 2.67 -10.54 -15.54
N LEU A 584 3.20 -9.55 -16.29
CA LEU A 584 3.94 -9.82 -17.53
C LEU A 584 5.14 -10.74 -17.28
N GLY A 585 5.43 -11.62 -18.21
CA GLY A 585 6.54 -12.60 -18.12
C GLY A 585 6.30 -13.76 -17.13
N PHE A 586 5.15 -13.81 -16.43
CA PHE A 586 4.81 -14.95 -15.59
C PHE A 586 3.96 -15.96 -16.35
N ASN A 587 4.41 -17.21 -16.42
CA ASN A 587 3.60 -18.30 -16.97
C ASN A 587 2.45 -18.65 -16.02
N VAL A 588 1.29 -18.10 -16.30
CA VAL A 588 0.12 -18.06 -15.40
C VAL A 588 -0.62 -19.39 -15.36
N ALA A 589 -0.69 -20.13 -16.47
CA ALA A 589 -1.38 -21.42 -16.55
C ALA A 589 -0.83 -22.44 -15.54
N LYS A 590 0.47 -22.37 -15.26
CA LYS A 590 1.14 -23.25 -14.30
C LYS A 590 0.74 -23.00 -12.85
N ARG A 591 0.39 -21.76 -12.46
CA ARG A 591 0.14 -21.38 -11.05
C ARG A 591 -1.27 -21.63 -10.54
N SER A 592 -2.30 -21.56 -11.38
CA SER A 592 -3.66 -21.93 -10.93
C SER A 592 -3.73 -23.43 -10.63
N THR A 593 -3.08 -24.24 -11.46
CA THR A 593 -2.89 -25.67 -11.25
C THR A 593 -2.01 -25.95 -10.02
N GLU A 594 -0.96 -25.15 -9.78
CA GLU A 594 -0.10 -25.23 -8.60
C GLU A 594 -0.86 -24.90 -7.30
N SER A 595 -1.73 -23.89 -7.28
CA SER A 595 -2.50 -23.54 -6.08
C SER A 595 -3.49 -24.65 -5.71
N TYR A 596 -4.14 -25.25 -6.70
CA TYR A 596 -5.00 -26.43 -6.48
C TYR A 596 -4.18 -27.64 -6.03
N GLY A 597 -3.04 -27.88 -6.67
CA GLY A 597 -2.08 -28.91 -6.30
C GLY A 597 -1.54 -28.76 -4.88
N MET A 598 -1.16 -27.54 -4.48
CA MET A 598 -0.70 -27.24 -3.12
C MET A 598 -1.78 -27.51 -2.08
N ARG A 599 -3.05 -27.19 -2.38
CA ARG A 599 -4.16 -27.50 -1.51
C ARG A 599 -4.35 -29.01 -1.34
N LEU A 600 -4.37 -29.77 -2.43
CA LEU A 600 -4.49 -31.22 -2.38
C LEU A 600 -3.33 -31.84 -1.59
N ALA A 601 -2.11 -31.41 -1.83
CA ALA A 601 -0.94 -31.86 -1.09
C ALA A 601 -1.03 -31.54 0.41
N ALA A 602 -1.57 -30.36 0.77
CA ALA A 602 -1.81 -30.01 2.18
C ALA A 602 -2.87 -30.91 2.83
N LEU A 603 -3.96 -31.23 2.11
CA LEU A 603 -5.00 -32.15 2.56
C LEU A 603 -4.48 -33.58 2.70
N ASP A 604 -3.65 -34.06 1.76
CA ASP A 604 -3.04 -35.39 1.84
C ASP A 604 -2.12 -35.50 3.07
N LYS A 605 -1.28 -34.50 3.32
CA LYS A 605 -0.46 -34.46 4.54
C LYS A 605 -1.31 -34.46 5.81
N LEU A 606 -2.43 -33.71 5.79
CA LEU A 606 -3.39 -33.71 6.89
C LEU A 606 -3.99 -35.10 7.13
N HIS A 607 -4.45 -35.75 6.06
CA HIS A 607 -5.03 -37.09 6.15
C HIS A 607 -4.02 -38.13 6.60
N GLN A 608 -2.75 -38.01 6.25
CA GLN A 608 -1.67 -38.89 6.74
C GLN A 608 -1.42 -38.66 8.24
N ALA A 609 -1.50 -37.41 8.72
CA ALA A 609 -1.31 -37.11 10.13
C ALA A 609 -2.49 -37.55 11.05
N ILE A 610 -3.69 -37.71 10.49
CA ILE A 610 -4.89 -38.11 11.25
C ILE A 610 -5.16 -39.62 11.08
N PRO A 611 -5.06 -40.42 12.14
CA PRO A 611 -5.13 -41.89 12.02
C PRO A 611 -6.54 -42.41 11.75
N ARG A 612 -7.60 -41.82 12.35
CA ARG A 612 -8.94 -42.36 12.33
C ARG A 612 -9.85 -41.70 11.30
N LYS A 613 -10.65 -42.50 10.55
CA LYS A 613 -11.56 -41.99 9.50
C LYS A 613 -12.56 -40.93 10.00
N TRP A 614 -13.14 -41.09 11.20
CA TRP A 614 -14.08 -40.09 11.74
C TRP A 614 -13.41 -38.77 12.08
N GLN A 615 -12.13 -38.79 12.48
CA GLN A 615 -11.36 -37.59 12.75
C GLN A 615 -11.05 -36.84 11.44
N ARG A 616 -10.73 -37.57 10.36
CA ARG A 616 -10.55 -36.96 9.01
C ARG A 616 -11.84 -36.31 8.56
N TRP A 617 -12.98 -37.01 8.71
CA TRP A 617 -14.29 -36.47 8.36
C TRP A 617 -14.59 -35.15 9.10
N ILE A 618 -14.28 -35.04 10.40
CA ILE A 618 -14.45 -33.80 11.17
C ILE A 618 -13.51 -32.72 10.65
N ALA A 619 -12.24 -33.02 10.37
CA ALA A 619 -11.27 -32.05 9.83
C ALA A 619 -11.73 -31.53 8.47
N ASP A 620 -12.12 -32.41 7.56
CA ASP A 620 -12.63 -32.05 6.23
C ASP A 620 -13.89 -31.18 6.32
N TYR A 621 -14.81 -31.54 7.21
CA TYR A 621 -16.02 -30.75 7.45
C TYR A 621 -15.67 -29.34 7.95
N LEU A 622 -14.75 -29.19 8.89
CA LEU A 622 -14.32 -27.90 9.42
C LEU A 622 -13.60 -27.07 8.33
N ILE A 623 -12.70 -27.68 7.56
CA ILE A 623 -12.00 -27.04 6.46
C ILE A 623 -13.01 -26.52 5.43
N GLU A 624 -13.97 -27.34 5.03
CA GLU A 624 -14.96 -26.94 4.03
C GLU A 624 -15.86 -25.80 4.55
N ARG A 625 -16.18 -25.78 5.83
CA ARG A 625 -16.89 -24.65 6.46
C ARG A 625 -16.05 -23.37 6.53
N ILE A 626 -14.77 -23.48 6.86
CA ILE A 626 -13.83 -22.36 6.85
C ILE A 626 -13.75 -21.77 5.45
N ARG A 627 -13.52 -22.61 4.43
CA ARG A 627 -13.48 -22.20 3.01
C ARG A 627 -14.73 -21.43 2.59
N TYR A 628 -15.89 -21.98 2.96
CA TYR A 628 -17.18 -21.35 2.70
C TYR A 628 -17.25 -19.92 3.30
N TYR A 629 -16.87 -19.75 4.57
CA TYR A 629 -16.92 -18.45 5.23
C TYR A 629 -15.84 -17.48 4.73
N VAL A 630 -14.68 -17.97 4.30
CA VAL A 630 -13.66 -17.14 3.63
C VAL A 630 -14.22 -16.60 2.31
N THR A 631 -14.81 -17.48 1.49
CA THR A 631 -15.45 -17.08 0.24
C THR A 631 -16.58 -16.07 0.48
N LEU A 632 -17.44 -16.32 1.46
CA LEU A 632 -18.53 -15.43 1.83
C LEU A 632 -18.03 -14.04 2.24
N ARG A 633 -16.96 -13.97 3.04
CA ARG A 633 -16.33 -12.72 3.47
C ARG A 633 -15.85 -11.90 2.27
N GLU A 634 -15.11 -12.52 1.37
CA GLU A 634 -14.55 -11.83 0.21
C GLU A 634 -15.65 -11.39 -0.77
N ASN A 635 -16.64 -12.23 -1.01
CA ASN A 635 -17.76 -11.87 -1.86
C ASN A 635 -18.60 -10.73 -1.24
N THR A 636 -18.84 -10.74 0.07
CA THR A 636 -19.56 -9.67 0.77
C THR A 636 -18.79 -8.35 0.68
N ARG A 637 -17.45 -8.37 0.77
CA ARG A 637 -16.61 -7.19 0.58
C ARG A 637 -16.81 -6.56 -0.80
N HIS A 638 -16.84 -7.36 -1.85
CA HIS A 638 -17.11 -6.89 -3.22
C HIS A 638 -18.43 -6.08 -3.30
N PHE A 639 -19.48 -6.55 -2.62
CA PHE A 639 -20.78 -5.86 -2.63
C PHE A 639 -20.80 -4.60 -1.77
N HIS A 640 -20.04 -4.55 -0.69
CA HIS A 640 -19.85 -3.32 0.06
C HIS A 640 -19.19 -2.25 -0.80
N THR A 641 -18.15 -2.59 -1.54
CA THR A 641 -17.50 -1.63 -2.46
C THR A 641 -18.42 -1.15 -3.56
N LEU A 642 -19.30 -2.01 -4.06
CA LEU A 642 -20.34 -1.63 -5.03
C LEU A 642 -21.35 -0.63 -4.42
N ALA A 643 -21.79 -0.83 -3.17
CA ALA A 643 -22.64 0.13 -2.47
C ALA A 643 -21.96 1.50 -2.30
N PHE A 644 -20.69 1.52 -1.96
CA PHE A 644 -19.89 2.74 -1.88
C PHE A 644 -19.74 3.45 -3.23
N ASP A 645 -19.63 2.70 -4.32
CA ASP A 645 -19.59 3.26 -5.66
C ASP A 645 -20.91 3.98 -6.04
N VAL A 646 -22.04 3.39 -5.67
CA VAL A 646 -23.35 4.04 -5.87
C VAL A 646 -23.46 5.34 -5.08
N LEU A 647 -23.02 5.34 -3.82
CA LEU A 647 -22.99 6.55 -2.98
C LEU A 647 -22.13 7.65 -3.60
N ARG A 648 -20.92 7.27 -4.04
CA ARG A 648 -20.00 8.18 -4.71
C ARG A 648 -20.63 8.79 -5.97
N TYR A 649 -21.28 7.96 -6.78
CA TYR A 649 -21.97 8.41 -7.97
C TYR A 649 -23.06 9.46 -7.66
N LYS A 650 -23.90 9.20 -6.66
CA LYS A 650 -24.94 10.14 -6.21
C LYS A 650 -24.37 11.45 -5.66
N LEU A 651 -23.27 11.38 -4.91
CA LEU A 651 -22.59 12.56 -4.39
C LEU A 651 -21.98 13.41 -5.51
N LYS A 652 -21.38 12.79 -6.52
CA LYS A 652 -20.85 13.49 -7.71
C LYS A 652 -21.96 14.18 -8.51
N GLN A 653 -23.10 13.51 -8.70
CA GLN A 653 -24.24 14.15 -9.38
C GLN A 653 -24.73 15.38 -8.61
N LYS A 654 -24.84 15.30 -7.27
CA LYS A 654 -25.24 16.43 -6.47
C LYS A 654 -24.22 17.59 -6.54
N GLN A 655 -22.94 17.29 -6.55
CA GLN A 655 -21.88 18.29 -6.69
C GLN A 655 -21.96 19.00 -8.06
N GLN A 656 -22.20 18.25 -9.16
CA GLN A 656 -22.39 18.84 -10.47
C GLN A 656 -23.61 19.75 -10.54
N VAL A 657 -24.74 19.35 -9.92
CA VAL A 657 -25.94 20.21 -9.84
C VAL A 657 -25.67 21.49 -9.04
N LEU A 658 -24.93 21.39 -7.91
CA LEU A 658 -24.56 22.57 -7.11
C LEU A 658 -23.61 23.50 -7.86
N LEU A 659 -22.65 22.97 -8.60
CA LEU A 659 -21.75 23.76 -9.45
C LEU A 659 -22.53 24.46 -10.57
N CYS A 660 -23.43 23.75 -11.25
CA CYS A 660 -24.31 24.38 -12.25
C CYS A 660 -25.13 25.54 -11.66
N LEU A 661 -25.69 25.37 -10.42
CA LEU A 661 -26.46 26.40 -9.75
C LEU A 661 -25.61 27.59 -9.25
N LEU A 662 -24.30 27.42 -9.08
CA LEU A 662 -23.38 28.47 -8.70
C LEU A 662 -22.86 29.28 -9.91
N TYR A 663 -22.94 28.70 -11.11
CA TYR A 663 -22.48 29.33 -12.37
C TYR A 663 -23.64 29.82 -13.26
N THR A 664 -24.92 29.55 -12.94
CA THR A 664 -26.12 30.16 -13.51
C THR A 664 -26.65 31.26 -12.62
#